data_00967f69e178763f1e53f8cfb62290dc
#
_entry.id   00967f69e178763f1e53f8cfb62290dc
#
_cell.length_a   1.000
_cell.length_b   1.000
_cell.length_c   1.000
_cell.angle_alpha   90.00
_cell.angle_beta   90.00
_cell.angle_gamma   90.00
#
_symmetry.space_group_name_H-M   'P 1'
#
loop_
_entity.id
_entity.type
_entity.pdbx_description
1 polymer ?
#
loop_
_entity_poly.entity_id
_entity_poly.type
_entity_poly.pdbx_seq_one_letter_code
_entity_poly.pdbx_strand_id
1 'polypeptide(L)'
;MCAQNFSALPWPGGRANAAAPRRANISTAKPPVAARHLVTTHVHGCTLVDEYAWLRDPGYPEMTSPEILDYLKAENAHFEATMAPHQSLIDTLFTEMKGRIKEDDASVPTRDGNWIYWRAFETGGQYRKWWRRPVAGGPDELILDEPALAASKDYFRLGALSISEDGRLLAYAIDDDGSERFTAHIRDLTTGEHLSDVIPGTVGALVWSADGTVVLYGRVNEHWRIDTLLAHRIGTPVSNDIVLFQEDDIGFQCGIGMTHSRAWIALATGDNTTSEVRLVPANDPFAPPIMVRARQAGVEYDVEEREGILFIATNDTSPQFRLCTAPVADAGRWVERIAARDDFYLTDVTCFADFFVVEGRENGLDEIEVYNYGGGAPKRIKFPEGSYVAGLDENPEFATDRLRLAYESMVTPDRVLDHELATGAQTVMKEQIIPSGYDASRYVTERLMLPARDGVMIPVSVVYAKDFPKNGSRPLYLYGYGAYGIAIPPGFSTSRLSLIDRGFAFAIAHIRGGDDLGQQWQLDGKLDKRWNAFTDFVDVAKGMIDHGFTSAGRVFAAGGSAGGELMGVVINTDPDIWGGVAAHVPFVDVLNTMLDDTLPLTPGEWSEWGNPIEDKAAFDLIGSYCPYQNVKAQNYPPLLVTAGLTDPRVTYWEPAKWAARLRATKTDANPLLLKINLGAGHGGKSGRFESLRETAEEFAFFLWQAEA
;
A
#
# COMPACT_ATOMS: atom_id res chain seq x y z
N MET A 1 -31.09 21.71 -0.76
CA MET A 1 -30.35 22.69 0.06
C MET A 1 -30.07 22.03 1.41
N CYS A 2 -29.01 21.22 1.51
CA CYS A 2 -28.49 20.67 2.75
C CYS A 2 -27.03 21.12 2.91
N ALA A 3 -26.77 22.39 2.64
CA ALA A 3 -25.50 23.01 2.97
C ALA A 3 -25.69 23.77 4.30
N GLN A 4 -25.45 23.09 5.42
CA GLN A 4 -25.17 23.80 6.66
C GLN A 4 -23.69 24.17 6.66
N ASN A 5 -23.42 25.48 6.66
CA ASN A 5 -22.10 26.05 6.84
C ASN A 5 -21.54 25.65 8.21
N PHE A 6 -20.68 24.67 8.26
CA PHE A 6 -19.78 24.44 9.39
C PHE A 6 -18.63 25.43 9.28
N SER A 7 -18.73 26.54 9.99
CA SER A 7 -17.63 27.49 10.12
C SER A 7 -16.51 26.86 10.95
N ALA A 8 -15.37 26.68 10.34
CA ALA A 8 -14.13 26.42 11.06
C ALA A 8 -13.86 27.54 12.06
N LEU A 9 -13.53 27.19 13.29
CA LEU A 9 -13.16 28.16 14.33
C LEU A 9 -11.93 28.96 13.89
N PRO A 10 -11.92 30.28 13.97
CA PRO A 10 -10.80 31.09 13.51
C PRO A 10 -9.60 30.97 14.47
N TRP A 11 -8.45 30.73 13.91
CA TRP A 11 -7.14 30.77 14.58
C TRP A 11 -6.78 32.21 14.96
N PRO A 12 -6.23 32.49 16.16
CA PRO A 12 -5.76 33.81 16.51
C PRO A 12 -4.38 34.09 15.90
N GLY A 13 -4.36 34.95 14.90
CA GLY A 13 -3.32 35.93 14.63
C GLY A 13 -1.97 35.43 14.10
N GLY A 14 -1.86 35.02 12.83
CA GLY A 14 -0.66 35.15 12.03
C GLY A 14 -0.82 36.28 11.01
N ARG A 15 0.13 37.21 10.89
CA ARG A 15 0.12 38.22 9.85
C ARG A 15 0.27 37.55 8.49
N ALA A 16 -0.73 37.63 7.65
CA ALA A 16 -0.67 37.20 6.25
C ALA A 16 0.32 38.12 5.50
N ASN A 17 1.48 37.59 5.15
CA ASN A 17 2.28 38.15 4.07
C ASN A 17 1.57 37.72 2.78
N ALA A 18 0.97 38.67 2.08
CA ALA A 18 0.41 38.44 0.76
C ALA A 18 1.51 37.95 -0.18
N ALA A 19 1.38 36.70 -0.65
CA ALA A 19 2.27 36.15 -1.67
C ALA A 19 2.12 36.98 -2.96
N ALA A 20 3.25 37.37 -3.56
CA ALA A 20 3.26 38.03 -4.86
C ALA A 20 2.64 37.08 -5.92
N PRO A 21 1.91 37.60 -6.91
CA PRO A 21 1.30 36.77 -7.94
C PRO A 21 2.38 36.05 -8.72
N ARG A 22 2.35 34.71 -8.73
CA ARG A 22 3.28 33.85 -9.46
C ARG A 22 3.06 34.01 -10.96
N ARG A 23 4.12 34.27 -11.72
CA ARG A 23 4.09 34.25 -13.18
C ARG A 23 4.28 32.79 -13.62
N ALA A 24 3.20 32.09 -13.88
CA ALA A 24 3.25 30.77 -14.50
C ALA A 24 3.63 30.92 -15.98
N ASN A 25 4.60 30.12 -16.44
CA ASN A 25 4.72 29.80 -17.86
C ASN A 25 3.56 28.88 -18.23
N ILE A 26 2.39 29.46 -18.53
CA ILE A 26 1.17 28.72 -18.84
C ILE A 26 1.33 28.12 -20.24
N SER A 27 1.14 26.79 -20.36
CA SER A 27 0.98 26.11 -21.64
C SER A 27 -0.11 26.78 -22.46
N THR A 28 0.11 26.92 -23.77
CA THR A 28 -0.91 27.43 -24.72
C THR A 28 -1.98 26.39 -25.05
N ALA A 29 -1.80 25.13 -24.62
CA ALA A 29 -2.78 24.04 -24.79
C ALA A 29 -3.98 24.29 -23.88
N LYS A 30 -5.16 24.45 -24.50
CA LYS A 30 -6.40 24.57 -23.73
C LYS A 30 -6.76 23.22 -23.10
N PRO A 31 -7.10 23.18 -21.81
CA PRO A 31 -7.57 21.95 -21.18
C PRO A 31 -8.89 21.49 -21.81
N PRO A 32 -9.15 20.18 -21.88
CA PRO A 32 -10.44 19.66 -22.32
C PRO A 32 -11.55 20.10 -21.36
N VAL A 33 -12.75 20.21 -21.87
CA VAL A 33 -13.96 20.55 -21.10
C VAL A 33 -14.91 19.38 -21.16
N ALA A 34 -15.16 18.74 -20.02
CA ALA A 34 -16.14 17.67 -19.90
C ALA A 34 -17.58 18.20 -20.11
N ALA A 35 -18.41 17.47 -20.83
CA ALA A 35 -19.83 17.76 -20.92
C ALA A 35 -20.50 17.61 -19.56
N ARG A 36 -21.57 18.39 -19.33
CA ARG A 36 -22.35 18.31 -18.08
C ARG A 36 -23.66 17.59 -18.35
N HIS A 37 -23.81 16.39 -17.78
CA HIS A 37 -25.05 15.61 -17.83
C HIS A 37 -25.55 15.43 -16.41
N LEU A 38 -26.61 16.17 -16.04
CA LEU A 38 -27.13 16.14 -14.67
C LEU A 38 -27.76 14.79 -14.33
N VAL A 39 -27.18 14.11 -13.35
CA VAL A 39 -27.78 12.94 -12.70
C VAL A 39 -28.16 13.33 -11.28
N THR A 40 -29.37 12.95 -10.87
CA THR A 40 -29.91 13.28 -9.55
C THR A 40 -30.21 12.00 -8.79
N THR A 41 -29.67 11.90 -7.57
CA THR A 41 -29.89 10.77 -6.64
C THR A 41 -30.50 11.32 -5.35
N HIS A 42 -31.46 10.58 -4.78
CA HIS A 42 -32.12 10.94 -3.53
C HIS A 42 -31.77 9.93 -2.43
N VAL A 43 -31.08 10.38 -1.40
CA VAL A 43 -30.68 9.55 -0.26
C VAL A 43 -30.93 10.31 1.03
N HIS A 44 -31.55 9.70 2.04
CA HIS A 44 -31.84 10.27 3.36
C HIS A 44 -32.56 11.63 3.32
N GLY A 45 -33.42 11.84 2.30
CA GLY A 45 -34.13 13.12 2.10
C GLY A 45 -33.26 14.24 1.52
N CYS A 46 -32.01 13.99 1.20
CA CYS A 46 -31.11 14.88 0.49
C CYS A 46 -31.11 14.59 -1.01
N THR A 47 -30.82 15.60 -1.81
CA THR A 47 -30.68 15.49 -3.26
C THR A 47 -29.21 15.70 -3.61
N LEU A 48 -28.56 14.67 -4.13
CA LEU A 48 -27.23 14.73 -4.72
C LEU A 48 -27.36 15.02 -6.21
N VAL A 49 -26.55 15.96 -6.71
CA VAL A 49 -26.47 16.28 -8.13
C VAL A 49 -25.04 16.01 -8.62
N ASP A 50 -24.92 15.14 -9.59
CA ASP A 50 -23.65 14.79 -10.22
C ASP A 50 -23.69 15.16 -11.70
N GLU A 51 -22.88 16.15 -12.09
CA GLU A 51 -22.80 16.67 -13.46
C GLU A 51 -21.96 15.78 -14.36
N TYR A 52 -21.11 14.92 -13.78
CA TYR A 52 -20.09 14.13 -14.47
C TYR A 52 -20.24 12.61 -14.25
N ALA A 53 -21.38 12.15 -13.74
CA ALA A 53 -21.69 10.73 -13.54
C ALA A 53 -21.53 9.91 -14.84
N TRP A 54 -21.72 10.53 -16.00
CA TRP A 54 -21.58 9.92 -17.32
C TRP A 54 -20.16 9.42 -17.64
N LEU A 55 -19.12 9.88 -16.89
CA LEU A 55 -17.75 9.39 -17.04
C LEU A 55 -17.57 7.95 -16.54
N ARG A 56 -18.53 7.39 -15.80
CA ARG A 56 -18.61 5.96 -15.54
C ARG A 56 -19.12 5.25 -16.76
N ASP A 57 -18.32 4.32 -17.33
CA ASP A 57 -18.74 3.52 -18.46
C ASP A 57 -19.87 2.55 -18.04
N PRO A 58 -21.02 2.50 -18.75
CA PRO A 58 -22.08 1.56 -18.42
C PRO A 58 -21.70 0.10 -18.62
N GLY A 59 -20.65 -0.18 -19.41
CA GLY A 59 -20.10 -1.51 -19.62
C GLY A 59 -19.03 -1.94 -18.61
N TYR A 60 -18.70 -1.09 -17.62
CA TYR A 60 -17.67 -1.41 -16.66
C TYR A 60 -17.80 -2.84 -16.10
N PRO A 61 -16.70 -3.62 -15.99
CA PRO A 61 -15.29 -3.20 -16.10
C PRO A 61 -14.77 -2.99 -17.54
N GLU A 62 -15.53 -3.33 -18.56
CA GLU A 62 -15.16 -3.10 -19.96
C GLU A 62 -15.37 -1.63 -20.36
N MET A 63 -14.39 -1.07 -21.07
CA MET A 63 -14.49 0.29 -21.63
C MET A 63 -15.22 0.21 -22.99
N THR A 64 -16.52 0.53 -23.01
CA THR A 64 -17.38 0.41 -24.20
C THR A 64 -17.74 1.75 -24.83
N SER A 65 -17.65 2.86 -24.09
CA SER A 65 -18.04 4.19 -24.55
C SER A 65 -16.91 4.93 -25.27
N PRO A 66 -17.01 5.19 -26.58
CA PRO A 66 -16.01 6.01 -27.28
C PRO A 66 -15.94 7.46 -26.75
N GLU A 67 -17.07 8.04 -26.31
CA GLU A 67 -17.11 9.41 -25.78
C GLU A 67 -16.25 9.55 -24.54
N ILE A 68 -16.34 8.59 -23.61
CA ILE A 68 -15.52 8.58 -22.41
C ILE A 68 -14.05 8.42 -22.77
N LEU A 69 -13.72 7.44 -23.62
CA LEU A 69 -12.35 7.17 -24.02
C LEU A 69 -11.73 8.38 -24.75
N ASP A 70 -12.50 9.07 -25.59
CA ASP A 70 -12.04 10.27 -26.30
C ASP A 70 -11.77 11.42 -25.33
N TYR A 71 -12.62 11.58 -24.29
CA TYR A 71 -12.36 12.56 -23.23
C TYR A 71 -11.08 12.24 -22.45
N LEU A 72 -10.88 10.99 -22.02
CA LEU A 72 -9.67 10.58 -21.30
C LEU A 72 -8.40 10.74 -22.14
N LYS A 73 -8.45 10.44 -23.43
CA LYS A 73 -7.35 10.70 -24.39
C LYS A 73 -7.07 12.19 -24.56
N ALA A 74 -8.12 13.03 -24.53
CA ALA A 74 -7.93 14.48 -24.60
C ALA A 74 -7.25 15.03 -23.33
N GLU A 75 -7.54 14.48 -22.15
CA GLU A 75 -6.83 14.80 -20.90
C GLU A 75 -5.35 14.41 -21.00
N ASN A 76 -5.04 13.20 -21.48
CA ASN A 76 -3.66 12.77 -21.72
C ASN A 76 -2.92 13.69 -22.71
N ALA A 77 -3.56 14.06 -23.81
CA ALA A 77 -2.97 14.98 -24.77
C ALA A 77 -2.70 16.37 -24.18
N HIS A 78 -3.59 16.85 -23.29
CA HIS A 78 -3.37 18.09 -22.54
C HIS A 78 -2.21 17.98 -21.56
N PHE A 79 -2.11 16.87 -20.82
CA PHE A 79 -0.97 16.57 -19.94
C PHE A 79 0.35 16.59 -20.75
N GLU A 80 0.41 15.81 -21.83
CA GLU A 80 1.61 15.72 -22.68
C GLU A 80 2.03 17.08 -23.25
N ALA A 81 1.09 17.84 -23.79
CA ALA A 81 1.36 19.17 -24.34
C ALA A 81 1.85 20.16 -23.27
N THR A 82 1.32 20.06 -22.05
CA THR A 82 1.71 20.92 -20.93
C THR A 82 3.09 20.55 -20.38
N MET A 83 3.40 19.26 -20.30
CA MET A 83 4.68 18.76 -19.81
C MET A 83 5.79 18.73 -20.86
N ALA A 84 5.47 18.86 -22.15
CA ALA A 84 6.44 18.85 -23.25
C ALA A 84 7.63 19.84 -23.08
N PRO A 85 7.46 21.08 -22.59
CA PRO A 85 8.59 21.97 -22.30
C PRO A 85 9.54 21.44 -21.22
N HIS A 86 9.08 20.52 -20.36
CA HIS A 86 9.83 19.93 -19.26
C HIS A 86 10.37 18.53 -19.60
N GLN A 87 10.20 18.03 -20.84
CA GLN A 87 10.62 16.69 -21.25
C GLN A 87 12.11 16.43 -20.98
N SER A 88 12.98 17.41 -21.23
CA SER A 88 14.42 17.28 -20.94
C SER A 88 14.71 17.08 -19.45
N LEU A 89 13.93 17.70 -18.57
CA LEU A 89 14.04 17.51 -17.12
C LEU A 89 13.53 16.10 -16.72
N ILE A 90 12.40 15.67 -17.29
CA ILE A 90 11.86 14.31 -17.08
C ILE A 90 12.89 13.25 -17.48
N ASP A 91 13.49 13.40 -18.66
CA ASP A 91 14.51 12.46 -19.16
C ASP A 91 15.78 12.47 -18.30
N THR A 92 16.18 13.63 -17.80
CA THR A 92 17.31 13.77 -16.86
C THR A 92 17.02 13.04 -15.55
N LEU A 93 15.86 13.31 -14.94
CA LEU A 93 15.44 12.66 -13.69
C LEU A 93 15.32 11.14 -13.84
N PHE A 94 14.70 10.69 -14.92
CA PHE A 94 14.61 9.27 -15.24
C PHE A 94 15.99 8.61 -15.36
N THR A 95 16.91 9.27 -16.09
CA THR A 95 18.28 8.75 -16.28
C THR A 95 19.05 8.70 -14.96
N GLU A 96 18.92 9.72 -14.11
CA GLU A 96 19.53 9.75 -12.78
C GLU A 96 18.98 8.63 -11.90
N MET A 97 17.68 8.47 -11.81
CA MET A 97 17.02 7.43 -10.99
C MET A 97 17.39 6.03 -11.50
N LYS A 98 17.32 5.80 -12.81
CA LYS A 98 17.74 4.54 -13.41
C LYS A 98 19.22 4.26 -13.17
N GLY A 99 20.10 5.26 -13.28
CA GLY A 99 21.53 5.12 -13.02
C GLY A 99 21.89 4.77 -11.57
N ARG A 100 20.95 4.94 -10.63
CA ARG A 100 21.11 4.52 -9.23
C ARG A 100 20.68 3.06 -8.98
N ILE A 101 20.09 2.40 -9.96
CA ILE A 101 19.66 1.00 -9.86
C ILE A 101 20.74 0.09 -10.43
N LYS A 102 21.18 -0.90 -9.64
CA LYS A 102 21.98 -2.01 -10.15
C LYS A 102 21.09 -2.89 -11.02
N GLU A 103 21.29 -2.83 -12.34
CA GLU A 103 20.37 -3.45 -13.29
C GLU A 103 20.40 -5.00 -13.23
N ASP A 104 21.56 -5.60 -13.03
CA ASP A 104 21.79 -7.04 -12.91
C ASP A 104 21.74 -7.52 -11.44
N ASP A 105 20.88 -6.93 -10.63
CA ASP A 105 20.80 -7.25 -9.21
C ASP A 105 20.11 -8.59 -8.92
N ALA A 106 20.59 -9.29 -7.88
CA ALA A 106 20.03 -10.55 -7.41
C ALA A 106 19.71 -10.47 -5.90
N SER A 107 18.66 -11.19 -5.47
CA SER A 107 18.37 -11.36 -4.04
C SER A 107 19.47 -12.17 -3.34
N VAL A 108 19.53 -12.10 -2.01
CA VAL A 108 20.30 -13.04 -1.21
C VAL A 108 19.70 -14.43 -1.40
N PRO A 109 20.52 -15.47 -1.73
CA PRO A 109 19.99 -16.82 -1.83
C PRO A 109 19.45 -17.33 -0.48
N THR A 110 18.26 -17.92 -0.51
CA THR A 110 17.56 -18.42 0.67
C THR A 110 17.37 -19.92 0.58
N ARG A 111 17.78 -20.65 1.62
CA ARG A 111 17.56 -22.07 1.73
C ARG A 111 16.12 -22.35 2.14
N ASP A 112 15.48 -23.31 1.45
CA ASP A 112 14.22 -23.93 1.85
C ASP A 112 14.30 -25.44 1.59
N GLY A 113 14.42 -26.22 2.65
CA GLY A 113 14.59 -27.68 2.61
C GLY A 113 15.86 -28.10 1.86
N ASN A 114 15.69 -28.82 0.76
CA ASN A 114 16.79 -29.34 -0.06
C ASN A 114 17.26 -28.40 -1.15
N TRP A 115 16.68 -27.21 -1.24
CA TRP A 115 16.94 -26.24 -2.30
C TRP A 115 17.38 -24.88 -1.75
N ILE A 116 18.10 -24.15 -2.59
CA ILE A 116 18.45 -22.74 -2.39
C ILE A 116 17.78 -21.97 -3.53
N TYR A 117 17.00 -20.95 -3.20
CA TYR A 117 16.24 -20.14 -4.14
C TYR A 117 16.75 -18.71 -4.18
N TRP A 118 16.70 -18.08 -5.35
CA TRP A 118 16.95 -16.65 -5.51
C TRP A 118 16.24 -16.11 -6.75
N ARG A 119 16.11 -14.80 -6.81
CA ARG A 119 15.60 -14.09 -7.97
C ARG A 119 16.65 -13.08 -8.44
N ALA A 120 16.72 -12.83 -9.77
CA ALA A 120 17.68 -11.92 -10.35
C ALA A 120 17.09 -11.17 -11.53
N PHE A 121 17.57 -9.96 -11.73
CA PHE A 121 17.34 -9.21 -12.96
C PHE A 121 18.48 -9.41 -13.94
N GLU A 122 18.19 -9.34 -15.24
CA GLU A 122 19.18 -9.16 -16.28
C GLU A 122 19.37 -7.66 -16.57
N THR A 123 20.54 -7.29 -17.07
CA THR A 123 20.80 -5.89 -17.48
C THR A 123 19.75 -5.43 -18.50
N GLY A 124 19.13 -4.28 -18.27
CA GLY A 124 18.01 -3.75 -19.08
C GLY A 124 16.67 -4.43 -18.81
N GLY A 125 16.61 -5.51 -18.03
CA GLY A 125 15.39 -6.26 -17.75
C GLY A 125 14.42 -5.50 -16.87
N GLN A 126 13.12 -5.58 -17.20
CA GLN A 126 12.01 -4.99 -16.43
C GLN A 126 11.52 -5.94 -15.35
N TYR A 127 11.68 -7.24 -15.54
CA TYR A 127 11.15 -8.31 -14.71
C TYR A 127 12.25 -9.27 -14.29
N ARG A 128 11.97 -10.13 -13.31
CA ARG A 128 12.93 -11.04 -12.68
C ARG A 128 12.93 -12.40 -13.34
N LYS A 129 14.06 -13.12 -13.18
CA LYS A 129 14.14 -14.57 -13.36
C LYS A 129 14.29 -15.21 -12.01
N TRP A 130 13.62 -16.35 -11.79
CA TRP A 130 13.62 -17.10 -10.54
C TRP A 130 14.43 -18.35 -10.73
N TRP A 131 15.32 -18.61 -9.81
CA TRP A 131 16.31 -19.64 -9.87
C TRP A 131 16.30 -20.49 -8.61
N ARG A 132 16.77 -21.74 -8.74
CA ARG A 132 17.11 -22.61 -7.62
C ARG A 132 18.34 -23.45 -7.92
N ARG A 133 18.95 -24.00 -6.85
CA ARG A 133 19.96 -25.07 -6.94
C ARG A 133 19.84 -26.02 -5.76
N PRO A 134 20.28 -27.32 -5.88
CA PRO A 134 20.28 -28.23 -4.76
C PRO A 134 21.27 -27.78 -3.67
N VAL A 135 20.91 -27.91 -2.39
CA VAL A 135 21.81 -27.66 -1.24
C VAL A 135 23.06 -28.59 -1.32
N ALA A 136 22.89 -29.83 -1.80
CA ALA A 136 23.99 -30.80 -1.99
C ALA A 136 24.98 -30.40 -3.12
N GLY A 137 24.73 -29.30 -3.82
CA GLY A 137 25.48 -28.85 -4.99
C GLY A 137 24.90 -29.40 -6.30
N GLY A 138 25.08 -28.64 -7.38
CA GLY A 138 24.53 -28.94 -8.70
C GLY A 138 24.44 -27.68 -9.56
N PRO A 139 23.91 -27.77 -10.77
CA PRO A 139 23.71 -26.63 -11.65
C PRO A 139 22.58 -25.75 -11.10
N ASP A 140 22.61 -24.47 -11.51
CA ASP A 140 21.50 -23.55 -11.31
C ASP A 140 20.37 -23.90 -12.28
N GLU A 141 19.13 -23.93 -11.78
CA GLU A 141 17.92 -24.25 -12.53
C GLU A 141 17.01 -23.01 -12.60
N LEU A 142 16.61 -22.63 -13.81
CA LEU A 142 15.61 -21.56 -14.02
C LEU A 142 14.21 -22.12 -13.79
N ILE A 143 13.54 -21.64 -12.74
CA ILE A 143 12.22 -22.13 -12.36
C ILE A 143 11.09 -21.27 -12.92
N LEU A 144 11.30 -19.94 -13.09
CA LEU A 144 10.35 -19.04 -13.75
C LEU A 144 11.08 -17.91 -14.47
N ASP A 145 10.65 -17.62 -15.71
CA ASP A 145 11.16 -16.53 -16.56
C ASP A 145 10.05 -15.49 -16.77
N GLU A 146 9.95 -14.49 -15.85
CA GLU A 146 8.97 -13.41 -15.99
C GLU A 146 9.15 -12.61 -17.30
N PRO A 147 10.39 -12.26 -17.75
CA PRO A 147 10.61 -11.64 -19.06
C PRO A 147 9.96 -12.39 -20.22
N ALA A 148 10.07 -13.73 -20.23
CA ALA A 148 9.46 -14.53 -21.28
C ALA A 148 7.92 -14.53 -21.20
N LEU A 149 7.37 -14.55 -19.99
CA LEU A 149 5.92 -14.48 -19.77
C LEU A 149 5.34 -13.10 -20.13
N ALA A 150 6.10 -12.02 -19.91
CA ALA A 150 5.70 -10.65 -20.20
C ALA A 150 5.85 -10.23 -21.67
N ALA A 151 6.64 -10.95 -22.48
CA ALA A 151 7.14 -10.49 -23.79
C ALA A 151 6.07 -10.11 -24.81
N SER A 152 4.84 -10.63 -24.69
CA SER A 152 3.73 -10.35 -25.61
C SER A 152 2.55 -9.61 -24.95
N LYS A 153 2.77 -9.04 -23.78
CA LYS A 153 1.73 -8.43 -22.95
C LYS A 153 1.99 -6.94 -22.76
N ASP A 154 0.93 -6.14 -22.80
CA ASP A 154 0.99 -4.71 -22.50
C ASP A 154 1.14 -4.45 -21.00
N TYR A 155 0.63 -5.36 -20.18
CA TYR A 155 0.76 -5.37 -18.73
C TYR A 155 1.19 -6.76 -18.26
N PHE A 156 2.00 -6.85 -17.21
CA PHE A 156 2.37 -8.11 -16.58
C PHE A 156 2.68 -7.90 -15.10
N ARG A 157 2.06 -8.71 -14.26
CA ARG A 157 2.34 -8.79 -12.83
C ARG A 157 2.33 -10.24 -12.36
N LEU A 158 3.39 -10.67 -11.68
CA LEU A 158 3.39 -11.92 -10.92
C LEU A 158 2.73 -11.64 -9.57
N GLY A 159 1.61 -12.32 -9.28
CA GLY A 159 0.84 -12.16 -8.03
C GLY A 159 1.24 -13.16 -6.95
N ALA A 160 1.56 -14.39 -7.36
CA ALA A 160 2.01 -15.45 -6.46
C ALA A 160 3.05 -16.33 -7.11
N LEU A 161 3.92 -16.89 -6.28
CA LEU A 161 4.84 -17.97 -6.59
C LEU A 161 4.93 -18.86 -5.36
N SER A 162 4.55 -20.14 -5.50
CA SER A 162 4.53 -21.11 -4.41
C SER A 162 5.08 -22.46 -4.90
N ILE A 163 5.99 -23.03 -4.14
CA ILE A 163 6.66 -24.30 -4.49
C ILE A 163 6.20 -25.38 -3.53
N SER A 164 5.87 -26.58 -4.04
CA SER A 164 5.51 -27.73 -3.21
C SER A 164 6.66 -28.12 -2.29
N GLU A 165 6.38 -28.70 -1.11
CA GLU A 165 7.37 -29.00 -0.08
C GLU A 165 8.49 -29.95 -0.58
N ASP A 166 8.15 -30.86 -1.49
CA ASP A 166 9.14 -31.74 -2.16
C ASP A 166 10.01 -31.02 -3.21
N GLY A 167 9.71 -29.76 -3.52
CA GLY A 167 10.40 -28.93 -4.51
C GLY A 167 10.10 -29.32 -5.97
N ARG A 168 9.08 -30.16 -6.23
CA ARG A 168 8.79 -30.67 -7.58
C ARG A 168 7.86 -29.74 -8.38
N LEU A 169 6.83 -29.21 -7.77
CA LEU A 169 5.83 -28.41 -8.47
C LEU A 169 5.94 -26.92 -8.08
N LEU A 170 5.78 -26.08 -9.08
CA LEU A 170 5.65 -24.62 -8.93
C LEU A 170 4.27 -24.20 -9.34
N ALA A 171 3.52 -23.58 -8.42
CA ALA A 171 2.31 -22.83 -8.71
C ALA A 171 2.66 -21.34 -8.79
N TYR A 172 2.21 -20.65 -9.83
CA TYR A 172 2.37 -19.21 -9.95
C TYR A 172 1.14 -18.58 -10.60
N ALA A 173 0.82 -17.35 -10.22
CA ALA A 173 -0.34 -16.63 -10.72
C ALA A 173 0.07 -15.30 -11.35
N ILE A 174 -0.50 -14.98 -12.51
CA ILE A 174 -0.21 -13.76 -13.28
C ILE A 174 -1.48 -12.97 -13.55
N ASP A 175 -1.32 -11.63 -13.51
CA ASP A 175 -2.26 -10.64 -14.02
C ASP A 175 -1.63 -10.00 -15.27
N ASP A 176 -2.36 -9.97 -16.37
CA ASP A 176 -1.85 -9.50 -17.67
C ASP A 176 -2.65 -8.32 -18.27
N ASP A 177 -3.53 -7.72 -17.47
CA ASP A 177 -4.32 -6.55 -17.89
C ASP A 177 -4.42 -5.43 -16.82
N GLY A 178 -3.94 -5.69 -15.61
CA GLY A 178 -3.96 -4.74 -14.49
C GLY A 178 -5.26 -4.75 -13.68
N SER A 179 -6.15 -5.72 -13.92
CA SER A 179 -7.43 -5.88 -13.21
C SER A 179 -7.28 -6.53 -11.84
N GLU A 180 -6.09 -6.98 -11.48
CA GLU A 180 -5.81 -7.79 -10.29
C GLU A 180 -6.61 -9.11 -10.22
N ARG A 181 -7.09 -9.59 -11.37
CA ARG A 181 -7.62 -10.95 -11.54
C ARG A 181 -6.52 -11.83 -12.09
N PHE A 182 -6.03 -12.73 -11.27
CA PHE A 182 -4.90 -13.56 -11.63
C PHE A 182 -5.35 -14.88 -12.23
N THR A 183 -4.53 -15.42 -13.14
CA THR A 183 -4.66 -16.80 -13.62
C THR A 183 -3.47 -17.59 -13.08
N ALA A 184 -3.76 -18.67 -12.33
CA ALA A 184 -2.72 -19.54 -11.80
C ALA A 184 -2.39 -20.66 -12.78
N HIS A 185 -1.10 -21.02 -12.83
CA HIS A 185 -0.49 -22.06 -13.66
C HIS A 185 0.37 -22.96 -12.79
N ILE A 186 0.47 -24.23 -13.19
CA ILE A 186 1.31 -25.22 -12.51
C ILE A 186 2.42 -25.66 -13.46
N ARG A 187 3.67 -25.71 -12.96
CA ARG A 187 4.84 -26.18 -13.67
C ARG A 187 5.52 -27.32 -12.91
N ASP A 188 5.83 -28.43 -13.59
CA ASP A 188 6.68 -29.50 -13.05
C ASP A 188 8.15 -29.09 -13.24
N LEU A 189 8.83 -28.82 -12.14
CA LEU A 189 10.23 -28.37 -12.13
C LEU A 189 11.23 -29.49 -12.48
N THR A 190 10.79 -30.77 -12.44
CA THR A 190 11.65 -31.90 -12.83
C THR A 190 11.73 -32.03 -14.35
N THR A 191 10.61 -31.82 -15.03
CA THR A 191 10.54 -31.88 -16.50
C THR A 191 10.71 -30.52 -17.16
N GLY A 192 10.43 -29.44 -16.42
CA GLY A 192 10.39 -28.07 -16.92
C GLY A 192 9.11 -27.73 -17.70
N GLU A 193 8.16 -28.64 -17.77
CA GLU A 193 6.91 -28.48 -18.53
C GLU A 193 5.79 -27.89 -17.68
N HIS A 194 4.88 -27.14 -18.30
CA HIS A 194 3.62 -26.72 -17.69
C HIS A 194 2.62 -27.87 -17.71
N LEU A 195 1.93 -28.06 -16.59
CA LEU A 195 0.79 -28.97 -16.54
C LEU A 195 -0.43 -28.34 -17.22
N SER A 196 -1.47 -29.14 -17.45
CA SER A 196 -2.73 -28.67 -18.05
C SER A 196 -3.60 -27.85 -17.08
N ASP A 197 -3.17 -27.75 -15.84
CA ASP A 197 -3.88 -27.10 -14.74
C ASP A 197 -3.74 -25.57 -14.86
N VAL A 198 -4.86 -24.92 -15.22
CA VAL A 198 -4.97 -23.47 -15.36
C VAL A 198 -6.18 -23.01 -14.56
N ILE A 199 -5.95 -22.20 -13.54
CA ILE A 199 -6.99 -21.76 -12.59
C ILE A 199 -7.22 -20.25 -12.77
N PRO A 200 -8.29 -19.83 -13.46
CA PRO A 200 -8.59 -18.42 -13.67
C PRO A 200 -9.27 -17.78 -12.44
N GLY A 201 -9.22 -16.47 -12.34
CA GLY A 201 -9.94 -15.67 -11.35
C GLY A 201 -9.44 -15.86 -9.91
N THR A 202 -8.16 -16.12 -9.72
CA THR A 202 -7.53 -16.14 -8.39
C THR A 202 -7.08 -14.75 -7.95
N VAL A 203 -6.64 -14.64 -6.70
CA VAL A 203 -6.11 -13.39 -6.10
C VAL A 203 -4.62 -13.45 -5.78
N GLY A 204 -3.89 -14.37 -6.35
CA GLY A 204 -2.46 -14.42 -6.15
C GLY A 204 -1.96 -15.14 -4.88
N ALA A 205 -2.82 -15.65 -3.99
CA ALA A 205 -2.40 -16.54 -2.90
C ALA A 205 -2.61 -18.00 -3.31
N LEU A 206 -1.54 -18.81 -3.25
CA LEU A 206 -1.55 -20.23 -3.60
C LEU A 206 -0.84 -21.03 -2.52
N VAL A 207 -1.53 -22.00 -1.93
CA VAL A 207 -1.00 -22.81 -0.81
C VAL A 207 -1.05 -24.29 -1.17
N TRP A 208 0.08 -25.00 -1.00
CA TRP A 208 0.17 -26.43 -1.27
C TRP A 208 -0.26 -27.27 -0.08
N SER A 209 -0.90 -28.42 -0.35
CA SER A 209 -0.95 -29.53 0.62
C SER A 209 0.46 -30.10 0.87
N ALA A 210 0.68 -30.69 2.05
CA ALA A 210 1.98 -31.25 2.42
C ALA A 210 2.52 -32.31 1.44
N ASP A 211 1.63 -33.04 0.75
CA ASP A 211 2.01 -34.05 -0.26
C ASP A 211 2.15 -33.47 -1.68
N GLY A 212 1.92 -32.17 -1.87
CA GLY A 212 2.03 -31.49 -3.17
C GLY A 212 0.99 -31.92 -4.21
N THR A 213 -0.12 -32.59 -3.79
CA THR A 213 -1.15 -33.07 -4.73
C THR A 213 -2.34 -32.12 -4.86
N VAL A 214 -2.45 -31.15 -3.98
CA VAL A 214 -3.54 -30.17 -3.93
C VAL A 214 -2.97 -28.76 -3.81
N VAL A 215 -3.53 -27.80 -4.56
CA VAL A 215 -3.33 -26.36 -4.40
C VAL A 215 -4.62 -25.73 -3.88
N LEU A 216 -4.52 -24.98 -2.81
CA LEU A 216 -5.62 -24.18 -2.26
C LEU A 216 -5.48 -22.72 -2.73
N TYR A 217 -6.63 -22.11 -3.02
CA TYR A 217 -6.66 -20.74 -3.56
C TYR A 217 -7.96 -20.01 -3.22
N GLY A 218 -7.92 -18.67 -3.28
CA GLY A 218 -9.11 -17.82 -3.23
C GLY A 218 -9.63 -17.50 -4.62
N ARG A 219 -10.94 -17.52 -4.81
CA ARG A 219 -11.61 -17.13 -6.07
C ARG A 219 -12.28 -15.78 -5.94
N VAL A 220 -12.06 -14.94 -6.95
CA VAL A 220 -12.71 -13.64 -7.10
C VAL A 220 -14.07 -13.82 -7.77
N ASN A 221 -15.12 -13.29 -7.18
CA ASN A 221 -16.46 -13.30 -7.76
C ASN A 221 -16.63 -12.19 -8.84
N GLU A 222 -17.86 -12.06 -9.39
CA GLU A 222 -18.18 -11.05 -10.41
C GLU A 222 -17.98 -9.60 -9.91
N HIS A 223 -18.14 -9.37 -8.60
CA HIS A 223 -17.92 -8.07 -7.95
C HIS A 223 -16.47 -7.87 -7.46
N TRP A 224 -15.52 -8.66 -7.95
CA TRP A 224 -14.11 -8.61 -7.58
C TRP A 224 -13.86 -8.84 -6.06
N ARG A 225 -14.70 -9.62 -5.39
CA ARG A 225 -14.56 -9.99 -3.97
C ARG A 225 -14.09 -11.43 -3.84
N ILE A 226 -13.23 -11.67 -2.88
CA ILE A 226 -12.76 -13.02 -2.55
C ILE A 226 -13.75 -13.60 -1.56
N ASP A 227 -14.74 -14.32 -2.03
CA ASP A 227 -15.79 -14.90 -1.20
C ASP A 227 -15.68 -16.43 -1.03
N THR A 228 -14.80 -17.07 -1.79
CA THR A 228 -14.73 -18.54 -1.84
C THR A 228 -13.29 -19.03 -1.77
N LEU A 229 -13.00 -19.96 -0.87
CA LEU A 229 -11.75 -20.71 -0.80
C LEU A 229 -11.96 -22.12 -1.34
N LEU A 230 -11.10 -22.53 -2.26
CA LEU A 230 -11.19 -23.80 -2.99
C LEU A 230 -9.90 -24.61 -2.89
N ALA A 231 -10.04 -25.91 -3.11
CA ALA A 231 -8.95 -26.86 -3.24
C ALA A 231 -8.98 -27.51 -4.63
N HIS A 232 -7.91 -27.34 -5.38
CA HIS A 232 -7.70 -27.91 -6.71
C HIS A 232 -6.78 -29.14 -6.62
N ARG A 233 -7.24 -30.31 -7.09
CA ARG A 233 -6.39 -31.50 -7.24
C ARG A 233 -5.64 -31.43 -8.55
N ILE A 234 -4.32 -31.50 -8.48
CA ILE A 234 -3.45 -31.48 -9.65
C ILE A 234 -3.85 -32.58 -10.66
N GLY A 235 -3.96 -32.19 -11.93
CA GLY A 235 -4.36 -33.07 -13.03
C GLY A 235 -5.87 -33.27 -13.18
N THR A 236 -6.69 -32.50 -12.49
CA THR A 236 -8.16 -32.54 -12.64
C THR A 236 -8.69 -31.25 -13.24
N PRO A 237 -9.86 -31.26 -13.89
CA PRO A 237 -10.51 -30.01 -14.32
C PRO A 237 -10.90 -29.11 -13.14
N VAL A 238 -10.74 -27.80 -13.29
CA VAL A 238 -11.14 -26.76 -12.29
C VAL A 238 -12.62 -26.86 -11.88
N SER A 239 -13.49 -27.37 -12.78
CA SER A 239 -14.89 -27.64 -12.46
C SER A 239 -15.11 -28.71 -11.35
N ASN A 240 -14.05 -29.45 -11.02
CA ASN A 240 -14.08 -30.48 -9.96
C ASN A 240 -13.53 -29.96 -8.63
N ASP A 241 -13.14 -28.69 -8.56
CA ASP A 241 -12.57 -28.11 -7.37
C ASP A 241 -13.57 -28.10 -6.22
N ILE A 242 -13.05 -28.38 -5.02
CA ILE A 242 -13.86 -28.52 -3.83
C ILE A 242 -13.86 -27.19 -3.07
N VAL A 243 -15.05 -26.68 -2.77
CA VAL A 243 -15.21 -25.52 -1.90
C VAL A 243 -14.91 -25.94 -0.47
N LEU A 244 -13.92 -25.28 0.13
CA LEU A 244 -13.54 -25.47 1.54
C LEU A 244 -14.27 -24.49 2.45
N PHE A 245 -14.48 -23.27 1.96
CA PHE A 245 -15.17 -22.22 2.69
C PHE A 245 -15.84 -21.24 1.72
N GLN A 246 -17.04 -20.80 2.07
CA GLN A 246 -17.79 -19.76 1.37
C GLN A 246 -18.17 -18.68 2.41
N GLU A 247 -17.87 -17.43 2.08
CA GLU A 247 -18.28 -16.25 2.86
C GLU A 247 -19.55 -15.65 2.24
N ASP A 248 -20.59 -15.54 3.03
CA ASP A 248 -21.89 -15.01 2.58
C ASP A 248 -22.05 -13.51 2.90
N ASP A 249 -21.24 -12.97 3.82
CA ASP A 249 -21.27 -11.55 4.17
C ASP A 249 -20.44 -10.74 3.18
N ILE A 250 -21.09 -9.84 2.44
CA ILE A 250 -20.46 -9.03 1.40
C ILE A 250 -19.42 -8.03 1.95
N GLY A 251 -19.44 -7.73 3.25
CA GLY A 251 -18.46 -6.88 3.93
C GLY A 251 -17.16 -7.61 4.28
N PHE A 252 -17.11 -8.95 4.11
CA PHE A 252 -15.96 -9.77 4.47
C PHE A 252 -15.29 -10.37 3.24
N GLN A 253 -13.97 -10.54 3.30
CA GLN A 253 -13.19 -11.20 2.26
C GLN A 253 -12.42 -12.38 2.84
N CYS A 254 -12.23 -13.41 2.01
CA CYS A 254 -11.47 -14.59 2.37
C CYS A 254 -9.98 -14.43 2.07
N GLY A 255 -9.15 -15.01 2.94
CA GLY A 255 -7.72 -15.16 2.76
C GLY A 255 -7.28 -16.61 3.05
N ILE A 256 -6.12 -16.98 2.52
CA ILE A 256 -5.52 -18.28 2.77
C ILE A 256 -4.04 -18.13 3.08
N GLY A 257 -3.57 -18.87 4.09
CA GLY A 257 -2.18 -18.88 4.52
C GLY A 257 -1.76 -20.23 5.04
N MET A 258 -0.49 -20.37 5.41
CA MET A 258 0.06 -21.57 6.03
C MET A 258 0.85 -21.15 7.27
N THR A 259 0.70 -21.87 8.37
CA THR A 259 1.54 -21.65 9.55
C THR A 259 3.01 -21.92 9.22
N HIS A 260 3.92 -21.25 9.90
CA HIS A 260 5.35 -21.41 9.66
C HIS A 260 5.85 -22.85 9.89
N SER A 261 5.18 -23.59 10.78
CA SER A 261 5.42 -25.04 10.96
C SER A 261 5.07 -25.90 9.75
N ARG A 262 4.32 -25.35 8.77
CA ARG A 262 3.74 -26.05 7.60
C ARG A 262 2.78 -27.18 7.96
N ALA A 263 2.36 -27.27 9.23
CA ALA A 263 1.44 -28.31 9.69
C ALA A 263 -0.03 -27.96 9.40
N TRP A 264 -0.37 -26.66 9.33
CA TRP A 264 -1.74 -26.20 9.20
C TRP A 264 -1.87 -25.14 8.10
N ILE A 265 -3.00 -25.20 7.40
CA ILE A 265 -3.44 -24.19 6.45
C ILE A 265 -4.55 -23.37 7.13
N ALA A 266 -4.37 -22.06 7.16
CA ALA A 266 -5.34 -21.12 7.69
C ALA A 266 -6.30 -20.68 6.58
N LEU A 267 -7.61 -20.84 6.84
CA LEU A 267 -8.70 -20.29 6.04
C LEU A 267 -9.25 -19.10 6.84
N ALA A 268 -8.88 -17.90 6.43
CA ALA A 268 -9.26 -16.68 7.11
C ALA A 268 -10.41 -15.98 6.38
N THR A 269 -11.22 -15.23 7.13
CA THR A 269 -12.18 -14.26 6.59
C THR A 269 -12.19 -13.04 7.49
N GLY A 270 -12.34 -11.85 6.92
CA GLY A 270 -12.30 -10.61 7.68
C GLY A 270 -12.64 -9.37 6.88
N ASP A 271 -12.84 -8.28 7.62
CA ASP A 271 -12.82 -6.91 7.13
C ASP A 271 -11.61 -6.16 7.73
N ASN A 272 -11.58 -4.83 7.70
CA ASN A 272 -10.47 -4.03 8.24
C ASN A 272 -10.43 -3.96 9.78
N THR A 273 -11.29 -4.66 10.50
CA THR A 273 -11.43 -4.55 11.97
C THR A 273 -11.79 -5.85 12.66
N THR A 274 -12.18 -6.87 11.91
CA THR A 274 -12.73 -8.10 12.42
C THR A 274 -12.18 -9.27 11.63
N SER A 275 -11.70 -10.32 12.31
CA SER A 275 -11.22 -11.52 11.64
C SER A 275 -11.85 -12.80 12.22
N GLU A 276 -11.82 -13.85 11.42
CA GLU A 276 -12.21 -15.22 11.79
C GLU A 276 -11.30 -16.21 11.06
N VAL A 277 -10.73 -17.16 11.77
CA VAL A 277 -9.81 -18.15 11.22
C VAL A 277 -10.28 -19.57 11.49
N ARG A 278 -10.19 -20.40 10.47
CA ARG A 278 -10.35 -21.86 10.53
C ARG A 278 -9.05 -22.53 10.10
N LEU A 279 -8.73 -23.67 10.66
CA LEU A 279 -7.53 -24.43 10.34
C LEU A 279 -7.89 -25.77 9.72
N VAL A 280 -7.20 -26.15 8.65
CA VAL A 280 -7.20 -27.51 8.09
C VAL A 280 -5.79 -28.09 8.14
N PRO A 281 -5.61 -29.39 8.43
CA PRO A 281 -4.28 -30.01 8.41
C PRO A 281 -3.68 -29.95 6.99
N ALA A 282 -2.42 -29.55 6.84
CA ALA A 282 -1.78 -29.50 5.53
C ALA A 282 -1.65 -30.88 4.85
N ASN A 283 -1.62 -31.98 5.64
CA ASN A 283 -1.60 -33.35 5.14
C ASN A 283 -2.99 -33.92 4.81
N ASP A 284 -4.08 -33.25 5.19
CA ASP A 284 -5.45 -33.58 4.80
C ASP A 284 -6.27 -32.28 4.64
N PRO A 285 -6.11 -31.56 3.53
CA PRO A 285 -6.77 -30.28 3.31
C PRO A 285 -8.30 -30.39 3.14
N PHE A 286 -8.82 -31.61 3.06
CA PHE A 286 -10.27 -31.89 2.99
C PHE A 286 -10.89 -32.27 4.33
N ALA A 287 -10.09 -32.35 5.41
CA ALA A 287 -10.60 -32.53 6.76
C ALA A 287 -11.58 -31.39 7.14
N PRO A 288 -12.57 -31.66 7.99
CA PRO A 288 -13.45 -30.60 8.50
C PRO A 288 -12.62 -29.48 9.13
N PRO A 289 -12.82 -28.21 8.73
CA PRO A 289 -12.07 -27.08 9.28
C PRO A 289 -12.31 -26.90 10.78
N ILE A 290 -11.26 -26.68 11.55
CA ILE A 290 -11.32 -26.37 12.98
C ILE A 290 -11.50 -24.86 13.13
N MET A 291 -12.63 -24.41 13.67
CA MET A 291 -12.85 -23.00 14.02
C MET A 291 -11.93 -22.63 15.20
N VAL A 292 -11.08 -21.62 15.01
CA VAL A 292 -10.26 -21.08 16.12
C VAL A 292 -11.14 -20.27 17.07
N ARG A 293 -11.81 -19.26 16.54
CA ARG A 293 -12.86 -18.50 17.25
C ARG A 293 -13.79 -17.84 16.24
N ALA A 294 -15.11 -17.89 16.48
CA ALA A 294 -16.07 -17.16 15.67
C ALA A 294 -15.82 -15.64 15.78
N ARG A 295 -16.05 -14.93 14.67
CA ARG A 295 -15.87 -13.48 14.60
C ARG A 295 -16.66 -12.73 15.66
N GLN A 296 -16.05 -11.68 16.18
CA GLN A 296 -16.66 -10.71 17.07
C GLN A 296 -16.32 -9.34 16.54
N ALA A 297 -17.30 -8.50 16.30
CA ALA A 297 -17.09 -7.16 15.72
C ALA A 297 -16.01 -6.38 16.48
N GLY A 298 -15.05 -5.84 15.78
CA GLY A 298 -13.91 -5.09 16.32
C GLY A 298 -12.80 -5.97 16.93
N VAL A 299 -12.90 -7.29 16.83
CA VAL A 299 -11.84 -8.21 17.27
C VAL A 299 -11.11 -8.80 16.09
N GLU A 300 -9.85 -8.51 16.04
CA GLU A 300 -8.89 -9.05 15.09
C GLU A 300 -8.00 -10.10 15.77
N TYR A 301 -7.65 -11.15 15.05
CA TYR A 301 -6.64 -12.09 15.50
C TYR A 301 -5.99 -12.81 14.33
N ASP A 302 -4.73 -13.16 14.50
CA ASP A 302 -3.97 -14.03 13.62
C ASP A 302 -3.42 -15.24 14.39
N VAL A 303 -3.01 -16.29 13.66
CA VAL A 303 -2.72 -17.59 14.24
C VAL A 303 -1.45 -18.20 13.65
N GLU A 304 -0.50 -18.51 14.53
CA GLU A 304 0.63 -19.39 14.28
C GLU A 304 0.53 -20.70 15.06
N GLU A 305 1.33 -21.68 14.70
CA GLU A 305 1.26 -23.00 15.35
C GLU A 305 2.65 -23.60 15.59
N ARG A 306 2.80 -24.27 16.73
CA ARG A 306 3.94 -25.14 17.04
C ARG A 306 3.53 -26.32 17.92
N GLU A 307 3.81 -27.54 17.44
CA GLU A 307 3.59 -28.80 18.21
C GLU A 307 2.17 -28.94 18.80
N GLY A 308 1.15 -28.55 18.02
CA GLY A 308 -0.25 -28.65 18.45
C GLY A 308 -0.72 -27.52 19.38
N ILE A 309 0.09 -26.47 19.56
CA ILE A 309 -0.25 -25.26 20.30
C ILE A 309 -0.33 -24.09 19.35
N LEU A 310 -1.47 -23.42 19.36
CA LEU A 310 -1.69 -22.16 18.64
C LEU A 310 -1.07 -21.00 19.41
N PHE A 311 -0.49 -20.07 18.67
CA PHE A 311 -0.04 -18.75 19.13
C PHE A 311 -0.94 -17.72 18.45
N ILE A 312 -1.67 -16.94 19.22
CA ILE A 312 -2.77 -16.11 18.74
C ILE A 312 -2.52 -14.67 19.15
N ALA A 313 -2.13 -13.84 18.17
CA ALA A 313 -2.05 -12.39 18.35
C ALA A 313 -3.45 -11.80 18.22
N THR A 314 -3.93 -11.01 19.20
CA THR A 314 -5.30 -10.49 19.19
C THR A 314 -5.44 -9.16 19.94
N ASN A 315 -6.38 -8.31 19.47
CA ASN A 315 -6.77 -7.06 20.12
C ASN A 315 -8.00 -7.22 21.05
N ASP A 316 -8.42 -8.44 21.39
CA ASP A 316 -9.68 -8.72 22.12
C ASP A 316 -9.78 -8.03 23.50
N THR A 317 -8.67 -7.55 24.05
CA THR A 317 -8.63 -6.84 25.34
C THR A 317 -7.91 -5.49 25.27
N SER A 318 -7.16 -5.23 24.20
CA SER A 318 -6.38 -3.98 24.05
C SER A 318 -6.09 -3.72 22.57
N PRO A 319 -6.18 -2.47 22.10
CA PRO A 319 -5.77 -2.10 20.75
C PRO A 319 -4.26 -2.24 20.49
N GLN A 320 -3.45 -2.53 21.52
CA GLN A 320 -2.00 -2.79 21.35
C GLN A 320 -1.70 -4.28 21.11
N PHE A 321 -2.75 -5.11 21.02
CA PHE A 321 -2.68 -6.56 20.89
C PHE A 321 -1.95 -7.25 22.05
N ARG A 322 -2.31 -8.49 22.27
CA ARG A 322 -1.66 -9.43 23.18
C ARG A 322 -1.42 -10.76 22.49
N LEU A 323 -0.54 -11.57 23.02
CA LEU A 323 -0.34 -12.93 22.56
C LEU A 323 -1.00 -13.92 23.50
N CYS A 324 -1.88 -14.76 22.96
CA CYS A 324 -2.49 -15.90 23.64
C CYS A 324 -1.96 -17.21 23.09
N THR A 325 -2.20 -18.30 23.81
CA THR A 325 -2.00 -19.68 23.35
C THR A 325 -3.22 -20.53 23.58
N ALA A 326 -3.45 -21.53 22.71
CA ALA A 326 -4.49 -22.53 22.87
C ALA A 326 -4.05 -23.88 22.29
N PRO A 327 -4.45 -25.05 22.83
CA PRO A 327 -4.28 -26.31 22.12
C PRO A 327 -5.12 -26.31 20.83
N VAL A 328 -4.62 -26.85 19.73
CA VAL A 328 -5.42 -27.00 18.49
C VAL A 328 -6.71 -27.78 18.76
N ALA A 329 -6.67 -28.82 19.64
CA ALA A 329 -7.84 -29.62 20.01
C ALA A 329 -8.91 -28.83 20.79
N ASP A 330 -8.57 -27.67 21.37
CA ASP A 330 -9.46 -26.76 22.10
C ASP A 330 -9.12 -25.31 21.73
N ALA A 331 -9.15 -25.03 20.40
CA ALA A 331 -8.65 -23.80 19.78
C ALA A 331 -9.31 -22.52 20.32
N GLY A 332 -10.55 -22.60 20.79
CA GLY A 332 -11.27 -21.47 21.39
C GLY A 332 -10.84 -21.10 22.80
N ARG A 333 -10.05 -21.93 23.48
CA ARG A 333 -9.59 -21.70 24.85
C ARG A 333 -8.28 -20.92 24.91
N TRP A 334 -8.37 -19.63 24.75
CA TRP A 334 -7.21 -18.74 24.77
C TRP A 334 -6.70 -18.47 26.18
N VAL A 335 -5.41 -18.66 26.39
CA VAL A 335 -4.71 -18.36 27.62
C VAL A 335 -3.63 -17.34 27.32
N GLU A 336 -3.62 -16.23 28.05
CA GLU A 336 -2.64 -15.17 27.84
C GLU A 336 -1.20 -15.69 28.03
N ARG A 337 -0.34 -15.42 27.05
CA ARG A 337 1.08 -15.74 27.03
C ARG A 337 1.95 -14.49 27.21
N ILE A 338 1.59 -13.41 26.51
CA ILE A 338 2.19 -12.08 26.64
C ILE A 338 1.03 -11.09 26.75
N ALA A 339 0.99 -10.34 27.84
CA ALA A 339 -0.02 -9.30 28.04
C ALA A 339 0.23 -8.12 27.08
N ALA A 340 -0.84 -7.43 26.70
CA ALA A 340 -0.72 -6.16 25.97
C ALA A 340 0.11 -5.16 26.79
N ARG A 341 0.93 -4.37 26.09
CA ARG A 341 1.76 -3.31 26.67
C ARG A 341 1.33 -1.98 26.09
N ASP A 342 1.19 -0.96 26.92
CA ASP A 342 0.78 0.39 26.47
C ASP A 342 1.82 1.07 25.55
N ASP A 343 3.10 0.68 25.70
CA ASP A 343 4.25 1.22 24.97
C ASP A 343 4.68 0.37 23.77
N PHE A 344 4.04 -0.76 23.53
CA PHE A 344 4.40 -1.69 22.46
C PHE A 344 3.17 -2.20 21.71
N TYR A 345 3.08 -1.90 20.45
CA TYR A 345 2.07 -2.41 19.53
C TYR A 345 2.57 -3.69 18.87
N LEU A 346 1.97 -4.84 19.20
CA LEU A 346 2.30 -6.14 18.61
C LEU A 346 1.72 -6.21 17.20
N THR A 347 2.57 -6.42 16.19
CA THR A 347 2.17 -6.47 14.78
C THR A 347 2.19 -7.87 14.21
N ASP A 348 3.12 -8.73 14.65
CA ASP A 348 3.23 -10.09 14.11
C ASP A 348 3.89 -11.07 15.10
N VAL A 349 3.64 -12.35 14.89
CA VAL A 349 4.25 -13.47 15.65
C VAL A 349 4.65 -14.58 14.68
N THR A 350 5.93 -14.93 14.65
CA THR A 350 6.44 -16.06 13.86
C THR A 350 6.96 -17.16 14.79
N CYS A 351 6.42 -18.38 14.68
CA CYS A 351 6.87 -19.54 15.44
C CYS A 351 7.95 -20.32 14.71
N PHE A 352 9.08 -20.56 15.38
CA PHE A 352 10.17 -21.44 14.95
C PHE A 352 10.22 -22.70 15.83
N ALA A 353 11.06 -23.67 15.50
CA ALA A 353 11.14 -24.92 16.25
C ALA A 353 11.47 -24.73 17.74
N ASP A 354 12.45 -23.87 18.08
CA ASP A 354 12.98 -23.73 19.44
C ASP A 354 12.65 -22.39 20.11
N PHE A 355 12.12 -21.41 19.36
CA PHE A 355 11.80 -20.06 19.82
C PHE A 355 10.66 -19.47 18.97
N PHE A 356 10.13 -18.34 19.39
CA PHE A 356 9.24 -17.53 18.54
C PHE A 356 9.69 -16.08 18.55
N VAL A 357 9.37 -15.37 17.48
CA VAL A 357 9.65 -13.96 17.30
C VAL A 357 8.35 -13.18 17.42
N VAL A 358 8.42 -12.06 18.11
CA VAL A 358 7.35 -11.06 18.13
C VAL A 358 7.91 -9.81 17.45
N GLU A 359 7.23 -9.36 16.42
CA GLU A 359 7.46 -8.07 15.79
C GLU A 359 6.45 -7.06 16.31
N GLY A 360 6.84 -5.81 16.37
CA GLY A 360 5.95 -4.75 16.85
C GLY A 360 6.58 -3.39 16.76
N ARG A 361 5.90 -2.38 17.31
CA ARG A 361 6.42 -1.01 17.34
C ARG A 361 6.41 -0.44 18.75
N GLU A 362 7.49 0.22 19.11
CA GLU A 362 7.61 1.01 20.33
C GLU A 362 7.85 2.47 19.95
N ASN A 363 6.94 3.36 20.35
CA ASN A 363 6.98 4.77 19.94
C ASN A 363 7.04 4.97 18.40
N GLY A 364 6.44 4.06 17.63
CA GLY A 364 6.43 4.07 16.17
C GLY A 364 7.78 3.72 15.51
N LEU A 365 8.63 2.98 16.19
CA LEU A 365 9.85 2.36 15.67
C LEU A 365 9.68 0.85 15.71
N ASP A 366 10.09 0.17 14.65
CA ASP A 366 10.01 -1.28 14.56
C ASP A 366 10.92 -1.94 15.57
N GLU A 367 10.41 -2.96 16.25
CA GLU A 367 11.10 -3.73 17.28
C GLU A 367 10.93 -5.23 17.03
N ILE A 368 11.98 -5.99 17.25
CA ILE A 368 12.00 -7.45 17.11
C ILE A 368 12.43 -8.07 18.43
N GLU A 369 11.55 -8.89 19.01
CA GLU A 369 11.78 -9.58 20.28
C GLU A 369 11.77 -11.11 20.08
N VAL A 370 12.84 -11.78 20.49
CA VAL A 370 12.99 -13.24 20.42
C VAL A 370 12.68 -13.87 21.79
N TYR A 371 11.71 -14.75 21.81
CA TYR A 371 11.21 -15.44 23.02
C TYR A 371 11.54 -16.93 23.02
N ASN A 372 11.91 -17.45 24.18
CA ASN A 372 12.00 -18.90 24.38
C ASN A 372 10.64 -19.48 24.79
N TYR A 373 10.29 -20.66 24.32
CA TYR A 373 9.05 -21.33 24.73
C TYR A 373 9.00 -21.66 26.22
N GLY A 374 10.16 -21.94 26.83
CA GLY A 374 10.28 -22.18 28.27
C GLY A 374 10.07 -20.95 29.16
N GLY A 375 9.86 -19.76 28.59
CA GLY A 375 9.67 -18.51 29.32
C GLY A 375 10.97 -17.74 29.54
N GLY A 376 10.89 -16.67 30.33
CA GLY A 376 11.99 -15.72 30.55
C GLY A 376 11.77 -14.40 29.80
N ALA A 377 12.66 -13.42 30.02
CA ALA A 377 12.62 -12.15 29.31
C ALA A 377 13.03 -12.36 27.83
N PRO A 378 12.41 -11.64 26.88
CA PRO A 378 12.81 -11.71 25.50
C PRO A 378 14.20 -11.10 25.26
N LYS A 379 14.83 -11.52 24.17
CA LYS A 379 16.01 -10.86 23.65
C LYS A 379 15.58 -9.90 22.55
N ARG A 380 15.74 -8.59 22.79
CA ARG A 380 15.43 -7.58 21.78
C ARG A 380 16.62 -7.43 20.83
N ILE A 381 16.37 -7.44 19.53
CA ILE A 381 17.36 -7.15 18.50
C ILE A 381 17.51 -5.62 18.42
N LYS A 382 18.76 -5.12 18.40
CA LYS A 382 19.05 -3.69 18.42
C LYS A 382 19.53 -3.21 17.06
N PHE A 383 19.07 -2.02 16.67
CA PHE A 383 19.48 -1.31 15.47
C PHE A 383 20.18 0.02 15.82
N PRO A 384 21.11 0.52 14.97
CA PRO A 384 21.98 1.62 15.34
C PRO A 384 21.37 3.02 15.20
N GLU A 385 20.29 3.18 14.42
CA GLU A 385 19.70 4.48 14.09
C GLU A 385 18.46 4.80 14.94
N GLY A 386 18.10 6.08 15.02
CA GLY A 386 16.93 6.55 15.79
C GLY A 386 15.65 6.66 14.95
N SER A 387 15.70 6.39 13.64
CA SER A 387 14.58 6.28 12.72
C SER A 387 14.97 5.29 11.64
N TYR A 388 14.28 4.17 11.55
CA TYR A 388 14.61 3.06 10.66
C TYR A 388 13.36 2.21 10.40
N VAL A 389 13.49 1.30 9.45
CA VAL A 389 12.59 0.18 9.20
C VAL A 389 13.34 -1.11 9.45
N ALA A 390 12.75 -2.03 10.19
CA ALA A 390 13.33 -3.34 10.44
C ALA A 390 12.25 -4.40 10.62
N GLY A 391 12.50 -5.61 10.11
CA GLY A 391 11.59 -6.74 10.24
C GLY A 391 12.29 -8.06 9.90
N LEU A 392 11.58 -9.16 10.08
CA LEU A 392 12.00 -10.43 9.52
C LEU A 392 12.00 -10.35 7.99
N ASP A 393 13.05 -10.87 7.35
CA ASP A 393 13.11 -11.14 5.91
C ASP A 393 12.77 -12.62 5.66
N GLU A 394 13.07 -13.18 4.51
CA GLU A 394 12.79 -14.59 4.16
C GLU A 394 13.46 -15.57 5.14
N ASN A 395 12.68 -16.24 5.98
CA ASN A 395 13.10 -17.23 6.97
C ASN A 395 12.32 -18.55 6.84
N PRO A 396 12.36 -19.27 5.71
CA PRO A 396 11.48 -20.42 5.47
C PRO A 396 11.84 -21.66 6.30
N GLU A 397 13.06 -21.75 6.85
CA GLU A 397 13.50 -22.88 7.68
C GLU A 397 12.92 -22.78 9.09
N PHE A 398 11.99 -23.69 9.43
CA PHE A 398 11.37 -23.73 10.76
C PHE A 398 12.40 -24.00 11.89
N ALA A 399 13.38 -24.88 11.63
CA ALA A 399 14.48 -25.15 12.56
C ALA A 399 15.72 -24.36 12.14
N THR A 400 16.03 -23.28 12.86
CA THR A 400 17.17 -22.41 12.57
C THR A 400 17.80 -21.87 13.85
N ASP A 401 19.08 -21.52 13.80
CA ASP A 401 19.82 -20.81 14.84
C ASP A 401 20.13 -19.35 14.47
N ARG A 402 19.60 -18.90 13.33
CA ARG A 402 19.78 -17.56 12.76
C ARG A 402 18.44 -16.99 12.29
N LEU A 403 18.34 -15.67 12.31
CA LEU A 403 17.26 -14.92 11.69
C LEU A 403 17.81 -14.07 10.56
N ARG A 404 17.16 -14.11 9.43
CA ARG A 404 17.36 -13.14 8.36
C ARG A 404 16.46 -11.93 8.62
N LEU A 405 17.05 -10.74 8.54
CA LEU A 405 16.40 -9.47 8.84
C LEU A 405 16.53 -8.53 7.65
N ALA A 406 15.50 -7.77 7.37
CA ALA A 406 15.53 -6.58 6.55
C ALA A 406 15.83 -5.36 7.45
N TYR A 407 16.62 -4.41 6.95
CA TYR A 407 16.95 -3.18 7.66
C TYR A 407 17.25 -2.06 6.67
N GLU A 408 16.64 -0.90 6.87
CA GLU A 408 16.93 0.32 6.13
C GLU A 408 16.56 1.57 6.96
N SER A 409 16.97 2.74 6.48
CA SER A 409 16.49 4.03 6.97
C SER A 409 16.39 5.03 5.84
N MET A 410 15.92 6.25 6.09
CA MET A 410 15.89 7.27 5.05
C MET A 410 17.28 7.62 4.48
N VAL A 411 18.37 7.22 5.14
CA VAL A 411 19.78 7.45 4.74
C VAL A 411 20.61 6.18 4.62
N THR A 412 20.19 5.08 5.20
CA THR A 412 20.86 3.78 5.07
C THR A 412 20.15 2.96 4.00
N PRO A 413 20.84 2.59 2.90
CA PRO A 413 20.28 1.71 1.87
C PRO A 413 19.81 0.37 2.43
N ASP A 414 18.84 -0.25 1.74
CA ASP A 414 18.31 -1.55 2.09
C ASP A 414 19.42 -2.59 2.33
N ARG A 415 19.34 -3.28 3.47
CA ARG A 415 20.25 -4.33 3.92
C ARG A 415 19.51 -5.61 4.26
N VAL A 416 20.06 -6.70 3.84
CA VAL A 416 19.71 -8.03 4.33
C VAL A 416 20.78 -8.46 5.33
N LEU A 417 20.35 -8.79 6.55
CA LEU A 417 21.24 -9.15 7.65
C LEU A 417 20.97 -10.60 8.08
N ASP A 418 22.02 -11.36 8.40
CA ASP A 418 21.90 -12.59 9.19
C ASP A 418 22.24 -12.28 10.66
N HIS A 419 21.29 -12.56 11.57
CA HIS A 419 21.43 -12.37 13.02
C HIS A 419 21.59 -13.73 13.69
N GLU A 420 22.73 -13.96 14.35
CA GLU A 420 23.02 -15.19 15.09
C GLU A 420 22.38 -15.13 16.50
N LEU A 421 21.45 -16.03 16.79
CA LEU A 421 20.68 -16.01 18.05
C LEU A 421 21.54 -16.23 19.32
N ALA A 422 22.61 -17.03 19.21
CA ALA A 422 23.47 -17.38 20.33
C ALA A 422 24.33 -16.19 20.78
N THR A 423 24.91 -15.46 19.84
CA THR A 423 25.90 -14.39 20.10
C THR A 423 25.31 -12.99 19.98
N GLY A 424 24.20 -12.82 19.23
CA GLY A 424 23.64 -11.54 18.83
C GLY A 424 24.45 -10.85 17.72
N ALA A 425 25.39 -11.55 17.09
CA ALA A 425 26.18 -10.99 15.99
C ALA A 425 25.31 -10.82 14.74
N GLN A 426 25.47 -9.67 14.07
CA GLN A 426 24.81 -9.38 12.80
C GLN A 426 25.84 -9.33 11.68
N THR A 427 25.55 -10.01 10.57
CA THR A 427 26.36 -10.02 9.36
C THR A 427 25.56 -9.47 8.21
N VAL A 428 26.10 -8.44 7.53
CA VAL A 428 25.47 -7.90 6.31
C VAL A 428 25.67 -8.89 5.18
N MET A 429 24.60 -9.51 4.74
CA MET A 429 24.59 -10.45 3.60
C MET A 429 24.51 -9.70 2.27
N LYS A 430 23.76 -8.59 2.24
CA LYS A 430 23.63 -7.71 1.10
C LYS A 430 23.34 -6.29 1.58
N GLU A 431 23.88 -5.32 0.87
CA GLU A 431 23.48 -3.91 0.94
C GLU A 431 23.14 -3.45 -0.48
N GLN A 432 22.09 -2.69 -0.64
CA GLN A 432 21.68 -2.14 -1.92
C GLN A 432 22.83 -1.35 -2.56
N ILE A 433 23.26 -1.79 -3.73
CA ILE A 433 24.32 -1.13 -4.51
C ILE A 433 23.72 0.01 -5.32
N ILE A 434 24.34 1.19 -5.23
CA ILE A 434 23.96 2.38 -6.00
C ILE A 434 25.10 2.69 -6.99
N PRO A 435 25.00 2.24 -8.26
CA PRO A 435 26.11 2.30 -9.22
C PRO A 435 26.64 3.72 -9.50
N SER A 436 25.77 4.73 -9.46
CA SER A 436 26.17 6.14 -9.63
C SER A 436 26.90 6.72 -8.41
N GLY A 437 27.05 5.96 -7.33
CA GLY A 437 27.64 6.37 -6.07
C GLY A 437 26.61 6.96 -5.11
N TYR A 438 26.85 6.73 -3.81
CA TYR A 438 26.06 7.26 -2.71
C TYR A 438 26.98 7.51 -1.50
N ASP A 439 26.76 8.61 -0.83
CA ASP A 439 27.46 8.98 0.41
C ASP A 439 26.42 9.43 1.45
N ALA A 440 26.10 8.53 2.38
CA ALA A 440 25.13 8.78 3.45
C ALA A 440 25.48 10.02 4.28
N SER A 441 26.79 10.37 4.42
CA SER A 441 27.23 11.51 5.22
C SER A 441 26.81 12.88 4.67
N ARG A 442 26.30 12.91 3.41
CA ARG A 442 25.77 14.12 2.78
C ARG A 442 24.34 14.43 3.23
N TYR A 443 23.66 13.50 3.85
CA TYR A 443 22.26 13.63 4.21
C TYR A 443 22.08 13.54 5.73
N VAL A 444 20.97 14.08 6.20
CA VAL A 444 20.57 14.06 7.62
C VAL A 444 19.13 13.57 7.68
N THR A 445 18.84 12.65 8.58
CA THR A 445 17.48 12.27 8.94
C THR A 445 17.16 12.73 10.36
N GLU A 446 15.94 13.19 10.56
CA GLU A 446 15.40 13.56 11.87
C GLU A 446 14.02 12.95 12.04
N ARG A 447 13.67 12.65 13.28
CA ARG A 447 12.30 12.33 13.68
C ARG A 447 11.80 13.43 14.57
N LEU A 448 10.77 14.14 14.12
CA LEU A 448 10.14 15.23 14.85
C LEU A 448 8.83 14.74 15.46
N MET A 449 8.42 15.39 16.56
CA MET A 449 7.08 15.26 17.13
C MET A 449 6.43 16.63 17.04
N LEU A 450 5.44 16.79 16.14
CA LEU A 450 4.79 18.06 15.90
C LEU A 450 3.39 18.06 16.52
N PRO A 451 2.96 19.14 17.19
CA PRO A 451 1.67 19.18 17.82
C PRO A 451 0.54 19.35 16.78
N ALA A 452 -0.47 18.49 16.83
CA ALA A 452 -1.76 18.72 16.22
C ALA A 452 -2.53 19.83 16.98
N ARG A 453 -3.56 20.38 16.37
CA ARG A 453 -4.41 21.43 16.96
C ARG A 453 -5.14 21.00 18.24
N ASP A 454 -5.33 19.70 18.44
CA ASP A 454 -5.92 19.10 19.65
C ASP A 454 -4.87 18.75 20.71
N GLY A 455 -3.58 19.00 20.43
CA GLY A 455 -2.46 18.77 21.33
C GLY A 455 -1.83 17.39 21.24
N VAL A 456 -2.34 16.50 20.37
CA VAL A 456 -1.73 15.20 20.10
C VAL A 456 -0.42 15.43 19.34
N MET A 457 0.63 14.64 19.66
CA MET A 457 1.94 14.77 19.03
C MET A 457 2.04 13.82 17.84
N ILE A 458 2.22 14.37 16.64
CA ILE A 458 2.31 13.62 15.38
C ILE A 458 3.77 13.35 15.04
N PRO A 459 4.18 12.10 14.84
CA PRO A 459 5.53 11.79 14.38
C PRO A 459 5.71 12.23 12.92
N VAL A 460 6.89 12.77 12.61
CA VAL A 460 7.28 13.15 11.26
C VAL A 460 8.71 12.69 11.01
N SER A 461 8.92 11.85 10.01
CA SER A 461 10.25 11.46 9.56
C SER A 461 10.68 12.38 8.42
N VAL A 462 11.84 13.02 8.54
CA VAL A 462 12.33 13.96 7.53
C VAL A 462 13.79 13.67 7.15
N VAL A 463 14.08 13.77 5.84
CA VAL A 463 15.44 13.68 5.30
C VAL A 463 15.74 14.88 4.40
N TYR A 464 16.98 15.38 4.46
CA TYR A 464 17.45 16.54 3.72
C TYR A 464 18.97 16.52 3.56
N ALA A 465 19.49 17.32 2.62
CA ALA A 465 20.93 17.50 2.45
C ALA A 465 21.55 18.19 3.68
N LYS A 466 22.77 17.80 4.08
CA LYS A 466 23.44 18.29 5.29
C LYS A 466 23.61 19.82 5.36
N ASP A 467 23.69 20.47 4.20
CA ASP A 467 23.79 21.93 4.04
C ASP A 467 22.42 22.60 3.82
N PHE A 468 21.33 21.88 4.01
CA PHE A 468 19.97 22.39 3.86
C PHE A 468 19.71 23.55 4.84
N PRO A 469 19.34 24.75 4.37
CA PRO A 469 19.10 25.88 5.24
C PRO A 469 17.70 25.83 5.83
N LYS A 470 17.59 25.62 7.14
CA LYS A 470 16.32 25.67 7.88
C LYS A 470 15.89 27.12 8.13
N ASN A 471 15.59 27.87 7.07
CA ASN A 471 15.22 29.29 7.13
C ASN A 471 13.95 29.64 6.31
N GLY A 472 13.19 28.61 5.93
CA GLY A 472 11.95 28.75 5.17
C GLY A 472 12.12 29.02 3.67
N SER A 473 13.35 29.07 3.15
CA SER A 473 13.61 29.44 1.75
C SER A 473 13.52 28.28 0.77
N ARG A 474 13.51 27.03 1.26
CA ARG A 474 13.57 25.83 0.43
C ARG A 474 12.22 25.13 0.33
N PRO A 475 11.98 24.37 -0.75
CA PRO A 475 10.78 23.54 -0.86
C PRO A 475 10.84 22.31 0.02
N LEU A 476 9.66 21.85 0.45
CA LEU A 476 9.44 20.60 1.18
C LEU A 476 8.53 19.69 0.35
N TYR A 477 8.93 18.45 0.15
CA TYR A 477 8.02 17.39 -0.28
C TYR A 477 7.43 16.73 0.98
N LEU A 478 6.11 16.71 1.11
CA LEU A 478 5.39 16.13 2.24
C LEU A 478 4.48 15.00 1.76
N TYR A 479 4.70 13.78 2.24
CA TYR A 479 3.90 12.61 1.95
C TYR A 479 3.00 12.22 3.13
N GLY A 480 1.80 11.75 2.87
CA GLY A 480 0.90 11.20 3.86
C GLY A 480 -0.11 10.22 3.27
N TYR A 481 -0.66 9.35 4.12
CA TYR A 481 -1.69 8.37 3.77
C TYR A 481 -2.88 8.46 4.72
N GLY A 482 -2.76 7.93 5.94
CA GLY A 482 -3.69 8.15 7.05
C GLY A 482 -5.00 7.39 6.95
N ALA A 483 -4.99 6.13 6.53
CA ALA A 483 -6.16 5.24 6.49
C ALA A 483 -5.76 3.78 6.68
N TYR A 484 -6.73 2.92 6.98
CA TYR A 484 -6.63 1.45 7.05
C TYR A 484 -5.58 0.90 8.03
N GLY A 485 -5.09 1.71 8.96
CA GLY A 485 -3.98 1.29 9.81
C GLY A 485 -2.66 1.05 9.05
N ILE A 486 -2.46 1.72 7.90
CA ILE A 486 -1.24 1.57 7.13
C ILE A 486 -0.20 2.61 7.59
N ALA A 487 0.82 2.17 8.34
CA ALA A 487 2.00 2.98 8.60
C ALA A 487 2.82 3.20 7.32
N ILE A 488 3.35 4.39 7.15
CA ILE A 488 4.26 4.69 6.03
C ILE A 488 5.71 4.60 6.52
N PRO A 489 6.45 3.55 6.09
CA PRO A 489 7.79 3.32 6.62
C PRO A 489 8.78 4.42 6.18
N PRO A 490 9.66 4.90 7.08
CA PRO A 490 10.72 5.85 6.75
C PRO A 490 11.94 5.14 6.11
N GLY A 491 11.68 4.41 5.01
CA GLY A 491 12.66 3.62 4.30
C GLY A 491 13.53 4.43 3.34
N PHE A 492 14.53 3.77 2.76
CA PHE A 492 15.45 4.34 1.78
C PHE A 492 14.78 4.48 0.39
N SER A 493 15.14 5.53 -0.32
CA SER A 493 14.68 5.71 -1.71
C SER A 493 15.74 6.41 -2.55
N THR A 494 16.23 5.73 -3.58
CA THR A 494 17.18 6.29 -4.55
C THR A 494 16.54 7.39 -5.41
N SER A 495 15.24 7.29 -5.69
CA SER A 495 14.51 8.30 -6.48
C SER A 495 14.41 9.63 -5.73
N ARG A 496 14.15 9.58 -4.44
CA ARG A 496 14.05 10.76 -3.55
C ARG A 496 15.30 11.64 -3.57
N LEU A 497 16.49 11.04 -3.77
CA LEU A 497 17.75 11.76 -3.86
C LEU A 497 17.75 12.80 -4.99
N SER A 498 17.01 12.57 -6.08
CA SER A 498 16.91 13.53 -7.17
C SER A 498 16.24 14.85 -6.77
N LEU A 499 15.30 14.83 -5.81
CA LEU A 499 14.73 16.05 -5.23
C LEU A 499 15.63 16.65 -4.16
N ILE A 500 16.18 15.82 -3.26
CA ILE A 500 17.02 16.28 -2.15
C ILE A 500 18.28 16.98 -2.68
N ASP A 501 18.94 16.41 -3.70
CA ASP A 501 20.11 17.01 -4.34
C ASP A 501 19.79 18.33 -5.11
N ARG A 502 18.50 18.62 -5.33
CA ARG A 502 17.98 19.88 -5.89
C ARG A 502 17.46 20.85 -4.82
N GLY A 503 17.72 20.53 -3.54
CA GLY A 503 17.45 21.42 -2.42
C GLY A 503 16.05 21.27 -1.79
N PHE A 504 15.33 20.20 -2.07
CA PHE A 504 14.14 19.83 -1.29
C PHE A 504 14.53 19.18 0.06
N ALA A 505 13.72 19.38 1.09
CA ALA A 505 13.57 18.41 2.15
C ALA A 505 12.45 17.43 1.76
N PHE A 506 12.50 16.19 2.25
CA PHE A 506 11.45 15.20 2.08
C PHE A 506 10.96 14.74 3.45
N ALA A 507 9.67 14.79 3.68
CA ALA A 507 9.06 14.37 4.94
C ALA A 507 7.89 13.41 4.74
N ILE A 508 7.71 12.50 5.70
CA ILE A 508 6.55 11.63 5.85
C ILE A 508 5.82 12.07 7.11
N ALA A 509 4.54 12.42 6.97
CA ALA A 509 3.67 12.71 8.09
C ALA A 509 2.97 11.43 8.53
N HIS A 510 3.30 10.92 9.73
CA HIS A 510 2.72 9.71 10.31
C HIS A 510 1.41 10.08 11.04
N ILE A 511 0.40 10.48 10.25
CA ILE A 511 -0.87 11.01 10.74
C ILE A 511 -1.80 9.91 11.24
N ARG A 512 -2.79 10.30 12.07
CA ARG A 512 -3.86 9.39 12.52
C ARG A 512 -4.59 8.76 11.33
N GLY A 513 -5.06 7.53 11.52
CA GLY A 513 -5.58 6.66 10.45
C GLY A 513 -4.57 5.64 9.95
N GLY A 514 -3.24 5.89 10.09
CA GLY A 514 -2.21 4.86 10.09
C GLY A 514 -2.12 4.15 11.44
N ASP A 515 -1.25 3.14 11.56
CA ASP A 515 -0.99 2.43 12.82
C ASP A 515 0.43 2.70 13.37
N ASP A 516 1.05 3.79 12.94
CA ASP A 516 2.43 4.14 13.33
C ASP A 516 2.64 4.14 14.86
N LEU A 517 1.63 4.57 15.63
CA LEU A 517 1.62 4.54 17.09
C LEU A 517 0.66 3.48 17.67
N GLY A 518 0.34 2.45 16.89
CA GLY A 518 -0.54 1.35 17.26
C GLY A 518 -1.97 1.50 16.77
N GLN A 519 -2.82 0.52 17.03
CA GLN A 519 -4.20 0.48 16.54
C GLN A 519 -5.05 1.68 17.03
N GLN A 520 -4.79 2.20 18.23
CA GLN A 520 -5.53 3.39 18.71
C GLN A 520 -5.29 4.60 17.80
N TRP A 521 -4.09 4.72 17.20
CA TRP A 521 -3.76 5.76 16.23
C TRP A 521 -4.59 5.64 14.95
N GLN A 522 -4.85 4.41 14.50
CA GLN A 522 -5.78 4.12 13.41
C GLN A 522 -7.21 4.50 13.80
N LEU A 523 -7.70 4.00 14.94
CA LEU A 523 -9.06 4.25 15.42
C LEU A 523 -9.36 5.74 15.62
N ASP A 524 -8.34 6.54 15.93
CA ASP A 524 -8.46 7.99 16.09
C ASP A 524 -8.43 8.77 14.76
N GLY A 525 -8.30 8.09 13.61
CA GLY A 525 -8.28 8.67 12.27
C GLY A 525 -9.33 8.14 11.31
N LYS A 526 -10.32 7.33 11.76
CA LYS A 526 -11.36 6.75 10.91
C LYS A 526 -12.78 7.05 11.42
N LEU A 527 -13.79 6.72 10.63
CA LEU A 527 -15.21 6.93 10.95
C LEU A 527 -15.46 8.36 11.44
N ASP A 528 -16.15 8.53 12.56
CA ASP A 528 -16.47 9.84 13.16
C ASP A 528 -15.25 10.72 13.49
N LYS A 529 -14.06 10.10 13.56
CA LYS A 529 -12.77 10.78 13.78
C LYS A 529 -11.96 11.02 12.50
N ARG A 530 -12.50 10.72 11.32
CA ARG A 530 -11.79 10.86 10.03
C ARG A 530 -11.16 12.23 9.81
N TRP A 531 -11.80 13.28 10.28
CA TRP A 531 -11.27 14.65 10.20
C TRP A 531 -9.91 14.84 10.87
N ASN A 532 -9.56 14.01 11.86
CA ASN A 532 -8.24 14.08 12.50
C ASN A 532 -7.10 13.83 11.50
N ALA A 533 -7.24 12.87 10.61
CA ALA A 533 -6.21 12.56 9.60
C ALA A 533 -5.92 13.78 8.70
N PHE A 534 -6.97 14.45 8.24
CA PHE A 534 -6.82 15.64 7.37
C PHE A 534 -6.21 16.83 8.11
N THR A 535 -6.68 17.08 9.33
CA THR A 535 -6.17 18.18 10.13
C THR A 535 -4.74 17.94 10.61
N ASP A 536 -4.38 16.72 10.93
CA ASP A 536 -3.00 16.33 11.29
C ASP A 536 -2.03 16.68 10.15
N PHE A 537 -2.37 16.33 8.91
CA PHE A 537 -1.51 16.60 7.76
C PHE A 537 -1.29 18.11 7.54
N VAL A 538 -2.37 18.90 7.68
CA VAL A 538 -2.30 20.37 7.62
C VAL A 538 -1.44 20.92 8.77
N ASP A 539 -1.62 20.41 9.98
CA ASP A 539 -0.88 20.86 11.17
C ASP A 539 0.61 20.48 11.07
N VAL A 540 0.93 19.28 10.51
CA VAL A 540 2.31 18.90 10.18
C VAL A 540 2.92 19.88 9.17
N ALA A 541 2.22 20.22 8.10
CA ALA A 541 2.71 21.19 7.11
C ALA A 541 3.01 22.54 7.76
N LYS A 542 2.14 23.04 8.64
CA LYS A 542 2.34 24.27 9.40
C LYS A 542 3.52 24.15 10.37
N GLY A 543 3.63 23.03 11.08
CA GLY A 543 4.74 22.75 11.98
C GLY A 543 6.09 22.72 11.25
N MET A 544 6.16 22.13 10.05
CA MET A 544 7.36 22.16 9.22
C MET A 544 7.75 23.58 8.76
N ILE A 545 6.76 24.42 8.49
CA ILE A 545 6.97 25.86 8.22
C ILE A 545 7.56 26.56 9.46
N ASP A 546 6.97 26.35 10.63
CA ASP A 546 7.41 26.97 11.89
C ASP A 546 8.83 26.54 12.28
N HIS A 547 9.22 25.29 11.96
CA HIS A 547 10.58 24.76 12.14
C HIS A 547 11.58 25.24 11.06
N GLY A 548 11.13 26.03 10.11
CA GLY A 548 11.97 26.64 9.07
C GLY A 548 12.38 25.71 7.95
N PHE A 549 11.79 24.52 7.81
CA PHE A 549 12.05 23.64 6.67
C PHE A 549 11.56 24.21 5.35
N THR A 550 10.47 24.98 5.39
CA THR A 550 9.83 25.55 4.20
C THR A 550 9.01 26.80 4.58
N SER A 551 8.23 27.29 3.63
CA SER A 551 7.25 28.36 3.83
C SER A 551 5.95 28.04 3.11
N ALA A 552 4.86 28.75 3.44
CA ALA A 552 3.59 28.64 2.74
C ALA A 552 3.77 28.88 1.23
N GLY A 553 3.11 28.06 0.40
CA GLY A 553 3.28 28.03 -1.03
C GLY A 553 4.55 27.34 -1.52
N ARG A 554 5.31 26.70 -0.62
CA ARG A 554 6.49 25.87 -0.94
C ARG A 554 6.42 24.47 -0.34
N VAL A 555 5.28 24.08 0.22
CA VAL A 555 4.99 22.68 0.59
C VAL A 555 4.40 21.98 -0.63
N PHE A 556 5.07 20.96 -1.12
CA PHE A 556 4.64 20.09 -2.21
C PHE A 556 4.13 18.79 -1.60
N ALA A 557 2.84 18.53 -1.74
CA ALA A 557 2.19 17.40 -1.07
C ALA A 557 1.89 16.28 -2.07
N ALA A 558 2.04 15.03 -1.63
CA ALA A 558 1.67 13.86 -2.41
C ALA A 558 0.99 12.79 -1.58
N GLY A 559 0.06 12.06 -2.19
CA GLY A 559 -0.63 10.92 -1.62
C GLY A 559 -1.35 10.12 -2.68
N GLY A 560 -1.48 8.81 -2.45
CA GLY A 560 -2.14 7.89 -3.38
C GLY A 560 -3.33 7.19 -2.74
N SER A 561 -4.33 6.76 -3.54
CA SER A 561 -5.50 6.03 -3.06
C SER A 561 -6.26 6.84 -1.98
N ALA A 562 -6.41 6.33 -0.76
CA ALA A 562 -6.90 7.08 0.39
C ALA A 562 -6.01 8.30 0.74
N GLY A 563 -4.67 8.22 0.50
CA GLY A 563 -3.80 9.40 0.55
C GLY A 563 -4.15 10.44 -0.53
N GLY A 564 -4.74 10.03 -1.64
CA GLY A 564 -5.29 10.91 -2.66
C GLY A 564 -6.58 11.62 -2.20
N GLU A 565 -7.43 10.95 -1.40
CA GLU A 565 -8.54 11.59 -0.68
C GLU A 565 -8.02 12.69 0.23
N LEU A 566 -7.00 12.37 1.05
CA LEU A 566 -6.31 13.35 1.90
C LEU A 566 -5.88 14.57 1.09
N MET A 567 -5.24 14.37 -0.08
CA MET A 567 -4.84 15.48 -0.97
C MET A 567 -6.04 16.31 -1.41
N GLY A 568 -7.14 15.66 -1.79
CA GLY A 568 -8.37 16.33 -2.21
C GLY A 568 -9.01 17.17 -1.09
N VAL A 569 -9.02 16.66 0.14
CA VAL A 569 -9.56 17.39 1.29
C VAL A 569 -8.71 18.61 1.64
N VAL A 570 -7.38 18.45 1.72
CA VAL A 570 -6.51 19.54 2.18
C VAL A 570 -6.40 20.69 1.18
N ILE A 571 -6.57 20.44 -0.14
CA ILE A 571 -6.67 21.54 -1.10
C ILE A 571 -8.03 22.25 -1.09
N ASN A 572 -9.09 21.57 -0.64
CA ASN A 572 -10.39 22.20 -0.44
C ASN A 572 -10.42 23.09 0.82
N THR A 573 -9.67 22.72 1.86
CA THR A 573 -9.71 23.40 3.19
C THR A 573 -8.63 24.46 3.36
N ASP A 574 -7.39 24.18 3.01
CA ASP A 574 -6.22 25.02 3.24
C ASP A 574 -5.37 25.22 1.96
N PRO A 575 -5.95 25.73 0.85
CA PRO A 575 -5.29 25.77 -0.47
C PRO A 575 -4.01 26.60 -0.52
N ASP A 576 -3.85 27.61 0.35
CA ASP A 576 -2.73 28.56 0.30
C ASP A 576 -1.41 28.00 0.85
N ILE A 577 -1.43 26.83 1.51
CA ILE A 577 -0.24 26.19 2.05
C ILE A 577 0.61 25.58 0.93
N TRP A 578 -0.05 25.02 -0.10
CA TRP A 578 0.54 24.11 -1.05
C TRP A 578 1.15 24.83 -2.25
N GLY A 579 2.40 24.52 -2.55
CA GLY A 579 3.12 24.94 -3.76
C GLY A 579 2.75 24.12 -5.00
N GLY A 580 2.29 22.90 -4.77
CA GLY A 580 1.82 21.94 -5.76
C GLY A 580 1.36 20.67 -5.06
N VAL A 581 0.44 19.94 -5.66
CA VAL A 581 -0.08 18.67 -5.12
C VAL A 581 -0.09 17.60 -6.19
N ALA A 582 0.32 16.38 -5.84
CA ALA A 582 0.18 15.19 -6.66
C ALA A 582 -0.79 14.21 -5.97
N ALA A 583 -1.83 13.83 -6.67
CA ALA A 583 -2.84 12.88 -6.20
C ALA A 583 -2.83 11.66 -7.14
N HIS A 584 -2.33 10.52 -6.64
CA HIS A 584 -2.19 9.29 -7.42
C HIS A 584 -3.36 8.36 -7.15
N VAL A 585 -4.02 7.86 -8.20
CA VAL A 585 -5.20 6.97 -8.12
C VAL A 585 -6.15 7.39 -6.99
N PRO A 586 -6.54 8.70 -6.91
CA PRO A 586 -7.08 9.28 -5.71
C PRO A 586 -8.56 8.91 -5.46
N PHE A 587 -8.86 8.48 -4.24
CA PHE A 587 -10.21 8.17 -3.76
C PHE A 587 -10.96 9.47 -3.43
N VAL A 588 -11.49 10.14 -4.45
CA VAL A 588 -12.00 11.53 -4.33
C VAL A 588 -13.50 11.69 -4.50
N ASP A 589 -14.20 10.67 -4.95
CA ASP A 589 -15.66 10.65 -5.05
C ASP A 589 -16.30 9.78 -3.95
N VAL A 590 -15.72 9.86 -2.75
CA VAL A 590 -15.98 8.99 -1.60
C VAL A 590 -17.47 8.75 -1.35
N LEU A 591 -18.29 9.81 -1.39
CA LEU A 591 -19.72 9.67 -1.10
C LEU A 591 -20.46 8.83 -2.14
N ASN A 592 -20.23 9.07 -3.43
CA ASN A 592 -20.88 8.30 -4.48
C ASN A 592 -20.39 6.86 -4.50
N THR A 593 -19.10 6.63 -4.27
CA THR A 593 -18.51 5.29 -4.20
C THR A 593 -19.06 4.50 -3.02
N MET A 594 -19.10 5.08 -1.81
CA MET A 594 -19.65 4.40 -0.64
C MET A 594 -21.17 4.20 -0.68
N LEU A 595 -21.89 4.89 -1.55
CA LEU A 595 -23.31 4.67 -1.84
C LEU A 595 -23.58 3.56 -2.88
N ASP A 596 -22.55 2.96 -3.47
CA ASP A 596 -22.65 1.93 -4.50
C ASP A 596 -22.08 0.59 -4.01
N ASP A 597 -22.94 -0.26 -3.45
CA ASP A 597 -22.59 -1.58 -2.94
C ASP A 597 -22.24 -2.61 -4.04
N THR A 598 -22.40 -2.24 -5.31
CA THR A 598 -22.01 -3.07 -6.45
C THR A 598 -20.52 -2.93 -6.78
N LEU A 599 -19.85 -1.89 -6.28
CA LEU A 599 -18.41 -1.71 -6.49
C LEU A 599 -17.61 -2.72 -5.64
N PRO A 600 -16.42 -3.12 -6.13
CA PRO A 600 -15.64 -4.21 -5.53
C PRO A 600 -15.38 -4.06 -4.04
N LEU A 601 -14.84 -2.92 -3.63
CA LEU A 601 -14.37 -2.73 -2.26
C LEU A 601 -15.42 -2.13 -1.33
N THR A 602 -16.44 -1.44 -1.86
CA THR A 602 -17.37 -0.61 -1.07
C THR A 602 -17.92 -1.30 0.18
N PRO A 603 -18.50 -2.51 0.15
CA PRO A 603 -19.03 -3.10 1.37
C PRO A 603 -17.98 -3.42 2.43
N GLY A 604 -16.81 -3.91 2.02
CA GLY A 604 -15.70 -4.20 2.94
C GLY A 604 -15.12 -2.95 3.60
N GLU A 605 -15.26 -1.80 2.94
CA GLU A 605 -14.71 -0.53 3.41
C GLU A 605 -15.66 0.29 4.29
N TRP A 606 -16.91 -0.13 4.46
CA TRP A 606 -17.81 0.55 5.39
C TRP A 606 -17.32 0.54 6.84
N SER A 607 -16.49 -0.44 7.20
CA SER A 607 -15.82 -0.47 8.51
C SER A 607 -14.76 0.63 8.69
N GLU A 608 -14.26 1.20 7.60
CA GLU A 608 -13.31 2.33 7.60
C GLU A 608 -14.02 3.69 7.46
N TRP A 609 -14.95 3.81 6.49
CA TRP A 609 -15.58 5.08 6.10
C TRP A 609 -16.96 5.32 6.70
N GLY A 610 -17.67 4.24 7.07
CA GLY A 610 -19.08 4.22 7.42
C GLY A 610 -19.98 3.83 6.26
N ASN A 611 -21.17 3.31 6.56
CA ASN A 611 -22.16 2.92 5.55
C ASN A 611 -23.18 4.04 5.30
N PRO A 612 -23.02 4.88 4.26
CA PRO A 612 -23.93 5.98 3.99
C PRO A 612 -25.26 5.52 3.36
N ILE A 613 -25.42 4.24 2.99
CA ILE A 613 -26.68 3.70 2.46
C ILE A 613 -27.67 3.57 3.60
N GLU A 614 -27.25 3.03 4.73
CA GLU A 614 -28.10 2.70 5.87
C GLU A 614 -28.06 3.79 6.94
N ASP A 615 -26.91 4.44 7.16
CA ASP A 615 -26.70 5.41 8.22
C ASP A 615 -26.57 6.85 7.68
N LYS A 616 -27.58 7.67 8.06
CA LYS A 616 -27.57 9.09 7.72
C LYS A 616 -26.39 9.84 8.36
N ALA A 617 -25.90 9.43 9.52
CA ALA A 617 -24.77 10.10 10.15
C ALA A 617 -23.47 9.85 9.36
N ALA A 618 -23.28 8.63 8.86
CA ALA A 618 -22.19 8.30 7.95
C ALA A 618 -22.31 9.08 6.62
N PHE A 619 -23.53 9.18 6.05
CA PHE A 619 -23.79 9.98 4.86
C PHE A 619 -23.40 11.46 5.06
N ASP A 620 -23.83 12.08 6.17
CA ASP A 620 -23.54 13.47 6.46
C ASP A 620 -22.03 13.67 6.73
N LEU A 621 -21.38 12.74 7.42
CA LEU A 621 -19.97 12.78 7.71
C LEU A 621 -19.13 12.70 6.42
N ILE A 622 -19.35 11.66 5.61
CA ILE A 622 -18.64 11.49 4.33
C ILE A 622 -18.90 12.70 3.42
N GLY A 623 -20.14 13.15 3.33
CA GLY A 623 -20.50 14.36 2.59
C GLY A 623 -19.74 15.61 3.04
N SER A 624 -19.38 15.69 4.33
CA SER A 624 -18.67 16.86 4.90
C SER A 624 -17.22 16.98 4.40
N TYR A 625 -16.56 15.88 4.08
CA TYR A 625 -15.17 15.88 3.62
C TYR A 625 -14.96 15.43 2.19
N CYS A 626 -15.89 14.68 1.58
CA CYS A 626 -15.74 14.13 0.23
C CYS A 626 -15.14 15.15 -0.75
N PRO A 627 -13.95 14.94 -1.30
CA PRO A 627 -13.25 15.92 -2.13
C PRO A 627 -14.10 16.43 -3.30
N TYR A 628 -14.76 15.51 -4.02
CA TYR A 628 -15.62 15.84 -5.16
C TYR A 628 -16.81 16.72 -4.77
N GLN A 629 -17.52 16.41 -3.67
CA GLN A 629 -18.70 17.16 -3.25
C GLN A 629 -18.33 18.55 -2.74
N ASN A 630 -17.14 18.72 -2.18
CA ASN A 630 -16.69 19.97 -1.54
C ASN A 630 -15.85 20.87 -2.45
N VAL A 631 -15.80 20.62 -3.78
CA VAL A 631 -15.21 21.54 -4.74
C VAL A 631 -16.00 22.85 -4.75
N LYS A 632 -15.33 23.97 -4.56
CA LYS A 632 -15.93 25.30 -4.48
C LYS A 632 -15.17 26.35 -5.31
N ALA A 633 -15.80 27.48 -5.56
CA ALA A 633 -15.17 28.60 -6.30
C ALA A 633 -14.11 29.28 -5.43
N GLN A 634 -12.87 28.82 -5.55
CA GLN A 634 -11.68 29.35 -4.86
C GLN A 634 -10.44 29.12 -5.71
N ASN A 635 -9.31 29.67 -5.29
CA ASN A 635 -8.02 29.35 -5.86
C ASN A 635 -7.57 27.97 -5.33
N TYR A 636 -7.04 27.13 -6.24
CA TYR A 636 -6.46 25.84 -5.92
C TYR A 636 -4.95 25.85 -6.27
N PRO A 637 -4.13 25.06 -5.55
CA PRO A 637 -2.73 24.91 -5.92
C PRO A 637 -2.58 24.23 -7.29
N PRO A 638 -1.40 24.32 -7.93
CA PRO A 638 -1.05 23.44 -9.04
C PRO A 638 -1.30 21.98 -8.68
N LEU A 639 -1.98 21.22 -9.56
CA LEU A 639 -2.43 19.88 -9.27
C LEU A 639 -2.08 18.91 -10.40
N LEU A 640 -1.42 17.80 -10.04
CA LEU A 640 -1.21 16.62 -10.89
C LEU A 640 -2.05 15.47 -10.36
N VAL A 641 -2.89 14.90 -11.23
CA VAL A 641 -3.73 13.74 -10.91
C VAL A 641 -3.35 12.60 -11.85
N THR A 642 -3.11 11.41 -11.32
CA THR A 642 -2.85 10.20 -12.13
C THR A 642 -3.85 9.11 -11.80
N ALA A 643 -4.22 8.28 -12.79
CA ALA A 643 -5.12 7.16 -12.58
C ALA A 643 -4.85 6.02 -13.57
N GLY A 644 -5.32 4.81 -13.26
CA GLY A 644 -5.31 3.64 -14.13
C GLY A 644 -6.70 3.37 -14.70
N LEU A 645 -6.79 2.98 -15.97
CA LEU A 645 -8.09 2.71 -16.62
C LEU A 645 -8.73 1.44 -16.07
N THR A 646 -7.93 0.41 -15.79
CA THR A 646 -8.38 -0.90 -15.31
C THR A 646 -8.30 -1.05 -13.77
N ASP A 647 -8.18 0.08 -13.06
CA ASP A 647 -8.09 0.10 -11.60
C ASP A 647 -9.39 -0.42 -10.95
N PRO A 648 -9.35 -1.57 -10.24
CA PRO A 648 -10.54 -2.13 -9.60
C PRO A 648 -10.78 -1.56 -8.18
N ARG A 649 -9.80 -0.85 -7.61
CA ARG A 649 -9.83 -0.33 -6.23
C ARG A 649 -10.39 1.09 -6.18
N VAL A 650 -9.77 1.99 -6.96
CA VAL A 650 -10.25 3.35 -7.16
C VAL A 650 -10.50 3.57 -8.64
N THR A 651 -11.76 3.53 -9.02
CA THR A 651 -12.16 3.55 -10.41
C THR A 651 -11.76 4.84 -11.12
N TYR A 652 -11.32 4.74 -12.38
CA TYR A 652 -10.78 5.86 -13.18
C TYR A 652 -11.71 7.07 -13.26
N TRP A 653 -13.01 6.89 -13.10
CA TRP A 653 -13.98 7.99 -13.19
C TRP A 653 -13.97 8.90 -11.97
N GLU A 654 -13.53 8.44 -10.80
CA GLU A 654 -13.42 9.31 -9.62
C GLU A 654 -12.46 10.49 -9.88
N PRO A 655 -11.17 10.26 -10.20
CA PRO A 655 -10.26 11.34 -10.53
C PRO A 655 -10.67 12.11 -11.79
N ALA A 656 -11.29 11.46 -12.79
CA ALA A 656 -11.76 12.13 -14.00
C ALA A 656 -12.91 13.12 -13.71
N LYS A 657 -13.90 12.70 -12.94
CA LYS A 657 -15.00 13.54 -12.44
C LYS A 657 -14.48 14.71 -11.61
N TRP A 658 -13.57 14.41 -10.69
CA TRP A 658 -13.00 15.42 -9.80
C TRP A 658 -12.21 16.50 -10.57
N ALA A 659 -11.35 16.08 -11.52
CA ALA A 659 -10.62 17.01 -12.38
C ALA A 659 -11.57 17.87 -13.23
N ALA A 660 -12.63 17.29 -13.80
CA ALA A 660 -13.63 18.00 -14.57
C ALA A 660 -14.35 19.09 -13.72
N ARG A 661 -14.78 18.71 -12.50
CA ARG A 661 -15.47 19.62 -11.57
C ARG A 661 -14.57 20.72 -11.06
N LEU A 662 -13.32 20.41 -10.66
CA LEU A 662 -12.32 21.41 -10.27
C LEU A 662 -12.10 22.42 -11.38
N ARG A 663 -11.82 21.95 -12.62
CA ARG A 663 -11.56 22.81 -13.77
C ARG A 663 -12.71 23.75 -14.11
N ALA A 664 -13.94 23.27 -13.94
CA ALA A 664 -15.14 24.07 -14.15
C ALA A 664 -15.45 25.08 -13.05
N THR A 665 -14.82 24.96 -11.86
CA THR A 665 -15.21 25.69 -10.65
C THR A 665 -14.11 26.61 -10.12
N LYS A 666 -12.81 26.20 -10.25
CA LYS A 666 -11.66 26.97 -9.75
C LYS A 666 -11.59 28.38 -10.31
N THR A 667 -11.05 29.33 -9.54
CA THR A 667 -10.98 30.75 -9.93
C THR A 667 -9.58 31.24 -10.30
N ASP A 668 -8.58 30.37 -10.13
CA ASP A 668 -7.18 30.63 -10.47
C ASP A 668 -6.82 30.12 -11.87
N ALA A 669 -5.56 30.38 -12.30
CA ALA A 669 -4.98 29.91 -13.54
C ALA A 669 -3.90 28.82 -13.33
N ASN A 670 -3.77 28.26 -12.14
CA ASN A 670 -2.77 27.22 -11.86
C ASN A 670 -3.04 25.97 -12.69
N PRO A 671 -1.99 25.25 -13.14
CA PRO A 671 -2.16 24.02 -13.92
C PRO A 671 -2.92 22.96 -13.11
N LEU A 672 -3.86 22.29 -13.79
CA LEU A 672 -4.56 21.10 -13.33
C LEU A 672 -4.43 20.08 -14.44
N LEU A 673 -3.64 19.05 -14.16
CA LEU A 673 -3.29 18.00 -15.11
C LEU A 673 -3.88 16.67 -14.65
N LEU A 674 -4.55 15.99 -15.58
CA LEU A 674 -5.01 14.61 -15.38
C LEU A 674 -4.31 13.71 -16.40
N LYS A 675 -3.71 12.62 -15.92
CA LYS A 675 -3.11 11.56 -16.74
C LYS A 675 -3.76 10.22 -16.41
N ILE A 676 -4.32 9.57 -17.42
CA ILE A 676 -4.90 8.23 -17.31
C ILE A 676 -3.97 7.22 -17.99
N ASN A 677 -3.45 6.27 -17.24
CA ASN A 677 -2.72 5.13 -17.78
C ASN A 677 -3.72 4.15 -18.39
N LEU A 678 -3.84 4.14 -19.72
CA LEU A 678 -4.85 3.34 -20.42
C LEU A 678 -4.60 1.82 -20.39
N GLY A 679 -3.39 1.40 -20.06
CA GLY A 679 -2.98 -0.01 -19.94
C GLY A 679 -2.48 -0.35 -18.53
N ALA A 680 -3.03 0.26 -17.48
CA ALA A 680 -2.62 0.00 -16.12
C ALA A 680 -3.77 0.10 -15.13
N GLY A 681 -3.67 -0.62 -14.02
CA GLY A 681 -4.56 -0.58 -12.87
C GLY A 681 -4.05 0.29 -11.72
N HIS A 682 -4.38 -0.09 -10.48
CA HIS A 682 -4.06 0.67 -9.27
C HIS A 682 -2.56 0.88 -9.02
N GLY A 683 -1.75 -0.10 -9.37
CA GLY A 683 -0.30 -0.07 -9.19
C GLY A 683 0.49 0.74 -10.23
N GLY A 684 -0.18 1.44 -11.17
CA GLY A 684 0.47 2.14 -12.26
C GLY A 684 1.00 1.20 -13.35
N LYS A 685 1.94 1.67 -14.16
CA LYS A 685 2.53 0.88 -15.25
C LYS A 685 3.39 -0.27 -14.72
N SER A 686 3.31 -1.41 -15.39
CA SER A 686 4.13 -2.57 -15.05
C SER A 686 5.59 -2.41 -15.50
N GLY A 687 6.52 -3.07 -14.77
CA GLY A 687 7.95 -3.00 -15.03
C GLY A 687 8.67 -1.92 -14.21
N ARG A 688 9.84 -2.29 -13.65
CA ARG A 688 10.57 -1.46 -12.67
C ARG A 688 11.08 -0.12 -13.20
N PHE A 689 11.25 0.04 -14.52
CA PHE A 689 11.71 1.31 -15.10
C PHE A 689 10.55 2.20 -15.55
N GLU A 690 9.36 1.63 -15.82
CA GLU A 690 8.20 2.44 -16.18
C GLU A 690 7.69 3.25 -14.99
N SER A 691 7.70 2.68 -13.79
CA SER A 691 7.36 3.40 -12.55
C SER A 691 8.29 4.58 -12.26
N LEU A 692 9.59 4.47 -12.64
CA LEU A 692 10.53 5.57 -12.51
C LEU A 692 10.19 6.75 -13.45
N ARG A 693 9.61 6.48 -14.61
CA ARG A 693 9.18 7.55 -15.51
C ARG A 693 8.00 8.32 -14.93
N GLU A 694 7.06 7.64 -14.31
CA GLU A 694 5.95 8.29 -13.60
C GLU A 694 6.47 9.16 -12.44
N THR A 695 7.42 8.66 -11.66
CA THR A 695 8.10 9.43 -10.61
C THR A 695 8.86 10.64 -11.20
N ALA A 696 9.50 10.48 -12.35
CA ALA A 696 10.20 11.59 -13.02
C ALA A 696 9.25 12.69 -13.50
N GLU A 697 8.06 12.33 -13.98
CA GLU A 697 7.01 13.28 -14.37
C GLU A 697 6.49 14.07 -13.16
N GLU A 698 6.23 13.40 -12.03
CA GLU A 698 5.82 14.05 -10.78
C GLU A 698 6.90 14.99 -10.26
N PHE A 699 8.16 14.54 -10.19
CA PHE A 699 9.26 15.36 -9.72
C PHE A 699 9.54 16.56 -10.65
N ALA A 700 9.41 16.37 -11.97
CA ALA A 700 9.53 17.47 -12.92
C ALA A 700 8.39 18.49 -12.75
N PHE A 701 7.16 18.02 -12.48
CA PHE A 701 6.04 18.91 -12.16
C PHE A 701 6.32 19.73 -10.91
N PHE A 702 6.79 19.12 -9.82
CA PHE A 702 7.10 19.83 -8.58
C PHE A 702 8.28 20.79 -8.72
N LEU A 703 9.34 20.40 -9.42
CA LEU A 703 10.47 21.27 -9.70
C LEU A 703 10.06 22.48 -10.53
N TRP A 704 9.25 22.27 -11.57
CA TRP A 704 8.67 23.36 -12.36
C TRP A 704 7.88 24.34 -11.47
N GLN A 705 7.02 23.83 -10.60
CA GLN A 705 6.21 24.70 -9.72
C GLN A 705 7.06 25.37 -8.60
N ALA A 706 8.16 24.75 -8.17
CA ALA A 706 9.06 25.34 -7.18
C ALA A 706 9.87 26.52 -7.72
N GLU A 707 10.12 26.55 -9.05
CA GLU A 707 10.80 27.65 -9.75
C GLU A 707 9.84 28.78 -10.16
N ALA A 708 8.54 28.53 -10.23
CA ALA A 708 7.50 29.50 -10.59
C ALA A 708 7.14 30.39 -9.39
#